data_5ee728e0fa4f36ceda842fa181427047
#
_entry.id   5ee728e0fa4f36ceda842fa181427047
#
_cell.length_a   1.000
_cell.length_b   1.000
_cell.length_c   1.000
_cell.angle_alpha   90.00
_cell.angle_beta   90.00
_cell.angle_gamma   90.00
#
_symmetry.space_group_name_H-M   'P 1'
#
loop_
_entity.id
_entity.type
_entity.pdbx_description
1 polymer ?
#
loop_
_entity_poly.entity_id
_entity_poly.type
_entity_poly.pdbx_seq_one_letter_code
_entity_poly.pdbx_strand_id
1 'polypeptide(L)'
;MKPPLIPDYALIRPIGRGAYGEVWLAQNVMGTLRAVKVVWRQQFESDRPFDREFAGIQKYEPISRSSGGLVHVLHVGRNEVEGYFFYVMELADDANAGEEVENELSGTIPASARSASEARHSRAYVPRTLRADLKNRGRLSTSECLRLALDVTGGLAELHRQGLVHRDVKPGNIIYVNGRAKLADLGLVAANGEGRTFVGTEGYIPPEGPGSPAADLYALGLVLYEASTGLPPERFPDIPSSWMDPSMGDEVLELHDVILKASEGRRERRYRNAVELQADLALLQSGESVRHMRALQRRYARLRASLAVGATLLAGLVIAVLFANYRASMAAESRGREAALRQQAQESLLRAEAAENEARQQLYAALLAQARSTVRSGELGQRVDALDAIRRAAAVSNTAELRREAFAALALADLRFDRGIPIVPDSTLSVLDPAFERLALGRGTNAVEILSVPDLRLLATLPPSTNRAATFAEWSADGRFLAVRRTEGLSAGPEGEVWEVSSGRLLLLLPRTRWAAVAFHPHRPWILGAAEEDSVALWDLQSGQPLKRFPVRGQVQTVVFSPDGQRFGVLRQVGICWVTSMFEVDSGAETKTVTGPRFNAISWDPRDRWIALTADDEIHLHEIASGTTRLLGRHKGEARSAVFTPEGDYLFTGGDEQEIVCWDLRTLERAFGIGRQSSRIQFSANGQRCAVSTSEGLQLHTFERPTPLRELRGDMGGGVKQGAFSPDGRWMTAGGRERLGLWDLSQESPAAISLEARGSTPFFSPDSAELFAFWNDGFSRWHILSKDPAVPTLQPLPVFKPARIYSAGFAGETLVLGMPDGLMPLPAAHIAAGPGELLNVGYAEGQISPDGKWIALRKANQRYVVVLAVEPWRHLKDLECDAHVAAAAFSPRNDELVIATFSSLSFVDTATWKEDRRFPVTLDRNARLVFPPDGRSFWLVHGARHAVLRDARTFEPRLPLPVGMIPLAVSPDGRRLAISVDGRRLQVWDWVLVRSQLRGLKLDWEE
;
A
#
# COMPACT_ATOMS: atom_id res chain seq x y z
N MET A 1 -21.50 -43.36 6.86
CA MET A 1 -20.08 -43.62 6.49
C MET A 1 -19.22 -42.96 7.53
N LYS A 2 -18.06 -43.55 7.90
CA LYS A 2 -17.10 -42.81 8.69
C LYS A 2 -16.60 -41.61 7.92
N PRO A 3 -16.42 -40.42 8.55
CA PRO A 3 -15.85 -39.30 7.86
C PRO A 3 -14.48 -39.65 7.28
N PRO A 4 -14.17 -39.27 6.04
CA PRO A 4 -12.88 -39.56 5.43
C PRO A 4 -11.75 -38.82 6.16
N LEU A 5 -10.57 -39.42 6.19
CA LEU A 5 -9.40 -38.83 6.83
C LEU A 5 -8.74 -37.86 5.84
N ILE A 6 -8.85 -36.56 6.10
CA ILE A 6 -8.20 -35.54 5.29
C ILE A 6 -6.93 -35.09 6.00
N PRO A 7 -5.73 -35.20 5.40
CA PRO A 7 -4.49 -34.73 6.00
C PRO A 7 -4.59 -33.27 6.41
N ASP A 8 -4.13 -32.95 7.62
CA ASP A 8 -4.11 -31.60 8.21
C ASP A 8 -5.49 -30.93 8.45
N TYR A 9 -6.60 -31.66 8.25
CA TYR A 9 -7.95 -31.11 8.43
C TYR A 9 -8.82 -32.06 9.25
N ALA A 10 -9.36 -31.59 10.36
CA ALA A 10 -10.40 -32.27 11.13
C ALA A 10 -11.78 -31.91 10.56
N LEU A 11 -12.47 -32.92 10.01
CA LEU A 11 -13.84 -32.72 9.53
C LEU A 11 -14.81 -32.60 10.72
N ILE A 12 -15.55 -31.49 10.78
CA ILE A 12 -16.45 -31.17 11.89
C ILE A 12 -17.85 -31.71 11.61
N ARG A 13 -18.46 -31.30 10.48
CA ARG A 13 -19.77 -31.78 10.04
C ARG A 13 -19.99 -31.48 8.55
N PRO A 14 -20.90 -32.18 7.90
CA PRO A 14 -21.31 -31.80 6.54
C PRO A 14 -22.10 -30.49 6.57
N ILE A 15 -21.82 -29.62 5.59
CA ILE A 15 -22.47 -28.30 5.39
C ILE A 15 -23.14 -28.21 4.03
N GLY A 16 -22.94 -29.18 3.16
CA GLY A 16 -23.57 -29.27 1.85
C GLY A 16 -23.44 -30.66 1.26
N ARG A 17 -24.38 -31.02 0.40
CA ARG A 17 -24.35 -32.28 -0.36
C ARG A 17 -24.63 -31.96 -1.83
N GLY A 18 -23.69 -32.27 -2.69
CA GLY A 18 -23.80 -32.15 -4.14
C GLY A 18 -24.05 -33.51 -4.81
N ALA A 19 -24.24 -33.51 -6.15
CA ALA A 19 -24.53 -34.71 -6.94
C ALA A 19 -23.41 -35.77 -6.83
N TYR A 20 -22.16 -35.36 -6.65
CA TYR A 20 -20.97 -36.24 -6.70
C TYR A 20 -20.11 -36.17 -5.41
N GLY A 21 -20.62 -35.59 -4.31
CA GLY A 21 -19.84 -35.53 -3.08
C GLY A 21 -20.45 -34.70 -1.97
N GLU A 22 -19.81 -34.69 -0.86
CA GLU A 22 -20.24 -33.96 0.34
C GLU A 22 -19.25 -32.83 0.65
N VAL A 23 -19.79 -31.67 1.04
CA VAL A 23 -18.99 -30.53 1.51
C VAL A 23 -19.03 -30.52 3.03
N TRP A 24 -17.86 -30.54 3.62
CA TRP A 24 -17.68 -30.57 5.06
C TRP A 24 -17.12 -29.23 5.56
N LEU A 25 -17.62 -28.79 6.69
CA LEU A 25 -16.92 -27.79 7.50
C LEU A 25 -15.74 -28.53 8.16
N ALA A 26 -14.56 -28.02 7.95
CA ALA A 26 -13.32 -28.61 8.47
C ALA A 26 -12.49 -27.54 9.16
N GLN A 27 -11.69 -27.97 10.11
CA GLN A 27 -10.72 -27.12 10.78
C GLN A 27 -9.31 -27.65 10.49
N ASN A 28 -8.42 -26.77 10.06
CA ASN A 28 -7.04 -27.15 9.86
C ASN A 28 -6.26 -27.19 11.19
N VAL A 29 -5.02 -27.66 11.17
CA VAL A 29 -4.13 -27.74 12.34
C VAL A 29 -3.87 -26.38 13.02
N MET A 30 -4.11 -25.27 12.33
CA MET A 30 -3.97 -23.91 12.85
C MET A 30 -5.29 -23.35 13.43
N GLY A 31 -6.33 -24.14 13.49
CA GLY A 31 -7.64 -23.73 14.00
C GLY A 31 -8.54 -23.03 12.97
N THR A 32 -8.06 -22.80 11.74
CA THR A 32 -8.84 -22.07 10.72
C THR A 32 -9.92 -22.97 10.11
N LEU A 33 -11.14 -22.44 10.01
CA LEU A 33 -12.24 -23.14 9.35
C LEU A 33 -12.11 -23.05 7.81
N ARG A 34 -12.42 -24.16 7.12
CA ARG A 34 -12.43 -24.30 5.67
C ARG A 34 -13.60 -25.16 5.21
N ALA A 35 -13.94 -25.04 3.95
CA ALA A 35 -14.82 -26.01 3.31
C ALA A 35 -14.01 -27.10 2.62
N VAL A 36 -14.32 -28.35 2.87
CA VAL A 36 -13.67 -29.50 2.22
C VAL A 36 -14.73 -30.28 1.47
N LYS A 37 -14.61 -30.35 0.16
CA LYS A 37 -15.47 -31.24 -0.64
C LYS A 37 -14.77 -32.55 -0.87
N VAL A 38 -15.47 -33.62 -0.58
CA VAL A 38 -15.01 -35.02 -0.74
C VAL A 38 -15.85 -35.66 -1.82
N VAL A 39 -15.20 -36.22 -2.81
CA VAL A 39 -15.83 -36.89 -3.96
C VAL A 39 -15.42 -38.37 -3.94
N TRP A 40 -16.41 -39.23 -3.86
CA TRP A 40 -16.18 -40.68 -3.73
C TRP A 40 -16.29 -41.36 -5.09
N ARG A 41 -15.30 -42.22 -5.39
CA ARG A 41 -15.27 -43.03 -6.63
C ARG A 41 -16.52 -43.89 -6.77
N GLN A 42 -17.04 -44.47 -5.68
CA GLN A 42 -18.25 -45.28 -5.67
C GLN A 42 -19.55 -44.58 -6.05
N GLN A 43 -19.54 -43.26 -6.21
CA GLN A 43 -20.69 -42.47 -6.68
C GLN A 43 -20.74 -42.39 -8.19
N PHE A 44 -19.78 -42.96 -8.90
CA PHE A 44 -19.67 -42.96 -10.33
C PHE A 44 -19.85 -44.38 -10.87
N GLU A 45 -20.53 -44.52 -12.00
CA GLU A 45 -20.74 -45.83 -12.65
C GLU A 45 -19.44 -46.42 -13.23
N SER A 46 -18.43 -45.60 -13.45
CA SER A 46 -17.09 -45.99 -13.96
C SER A 46 -16.01 -45.04 -13.52
N ASP A 47 -14.73 -45.40 -13.64
CA ASP A 47 -13.59 -44.57 -13.23
C ASP A 47 -13.38 -43.34 -14.10
N ARG A 48 -13.73 -43.37 -15.37
CA ARG A 48 -13.51 -42.26 -16.35
C ARG A 48 -14.15 -40.94 -15.91
N PRO A 49 -15.42 -40.85 -15.44
CA PRO A 49 -15.99 -39.61 -14.95
C PRO A 49 -15.31 -39.11 -13.68
N PHE A 50 -14.93 -39.98 -12.76
CA PHE A 50 -14.22 -39.66 -11.53
C PHE A 50 -12.84 -39.03 -11.82
N ASP A 51 -12.03 -39.65 -12.68
CA ASP A 51 -10.72 -39.15 -13.05
C ASP A 51 -10.82 -37.84 -13.85
N ARG A 52 -11.85 -37.68 -14.66
CA ARG A 52 -12.13 -36.44 -15.39
C ARG A 52 -12.49 -35.29 -14.45
N GLU A 53 -13.27 -35.55 -13.43
CA GLU A 53 -13.63 -34.54 -12.43
C GLU A 53 -12.41 -34.12 -11.63
N PHE A 54 -11.56 -35.05 -11.23
CA PHE A 54 -10.28 -34.75 -10.58
C PHE A 54 -9.37 -33.90 -11.47
N ALA A 55 -9.19 -34.26 -12.71
CA ALA A 55 -8.40 -33.49 -13.68
C ALA A 55 -8.98 -32.08 -13.94
N GLY A 56 -10.31 -31.95 -13.90
CA GLY A 56 -11.01 -30.67 -13.97
C GLY A 56 -10.65 -29.76 -12.81
N ILE A 57 -10.66 -30.29 -11.57
CA ILE A 57 -10.27 -29.54 -10.37
C ILE A 57 -8.81 -29.12 -10.41
N GLN A 58 -7.91 -29.97 -10.88
CA GLN A 58 -6.49 -29.62 -11.02
C GLN A 58 -6.26 -28.48 -12.01
N LYS A 59 -7.00 -28.43 -13.12
CA LYS A 59 -6.96 -27.32 -14.08
C LYS A 59 -7.59 -26.04 -13.50
N TYR A 60 -8.62 -26.18 -12.70
CA TYR A 60 -9.33 -25.05 -12.11
C TYR A 60 -8.57 -24.39 -10.95
N GLU A 61 -7.79 -25.14 -10.18
CA GLU A 61 -7.12 -24.64 -8.98
C GLU A 61 -6.31 -23.34 -9.25
N PRO A 62 -5.39 -23.27 -10.24
CA PRO A 62 -4.64 -22.05 -10.53
C PRO A 62 -5.54 -20.93 -11.06
N ILE A 63 -6.60 -21.27 -11.81
CA ILE A 63 -7.54 -20.28 -12.36
C ILE A 63 -8.37 -19.65 -11.25
N SER A 64 -8.78 -20.44 -10.27
CA SER A 64 -9.60 -19.95 -9.15
C SER A 64 -8.95 -18.82 -8.38
N ARG A 65 -7.63 -18.83 -8.25
CA ARG A 65 -6.86 -17.82 -7.52
C ARG A 65 -6.67 -16.51 -8.30
N SER A 66 -6.83 -16.54 -9.61
CA SER A 66 -6.66 -15.35 -10.47
C SER A 66 -7.93 -14.50 -10.60
N SER A 67 -9.10 -14.99 -10.14
CA SER A 67 -10.37 -14.29 -10.27
C SER A 67 -11.11 -14.15 -8.94
N GLY A 68 -11.48 -12.93 -8.60
CA GLY A 68 -12.28 -12.63 -7.41
C GLY A 68 -13.72 -13.18 -7.46
N GLY A 69 -14.23 -13.55 -8.64
CA GLY A 69 -15.58 -14.12 -8.84
C GLY A 69 -15.66 -15.65 -8.79
N LEU A 70 -14.54 -16.32 -8.51
CA LEU A 70 -14.46 -17.77 -8.35
C LEU A 70 -14.10 -18.14 -6.91
N VAL A 71 -14.62 -19.26 -6.43
CA VAL A 71 -14.20 -19.83 -5.13
C VAL A 71 -12.80 -20.38 -5.27
N HIS A 72 -11.87 -19.90 -4.42
CA HIS A 72 -10.48 -20.34 -4.48
C HIS A 72 -10.35 -21.77 -3.93
N VAL A 73 -9.72 -22.62 -4.70
CA VAL A 73 -9.26 -23.93 -4.26
C VAL A 73 -7.88 -23.77 -3.66
N LEU A 74 -7.75 -24.18 -2.40
CA LEU A 74 -6.54 -23.98 -1.59
C LEU A 74 -5.63 -25.20 -1.63
N HIS A 75 -6.22 -26.39 -1.70
CA HIS A 75 -5.49 -27.67 -1.74
C HIS A 75 -6.34 -28.73 -2.44
N VAL A 76 -5.71 -29.59 -3.19
CA VAL A 76 -6.33 -30.75 -3.85
C VAL A 76 -5.54 -31.99 -3.46
N GLY A 77 -6.23 -33.03 -3.02
CA GLY A 77 -5.61 -34.30 -2.63
C GLY A 77 -6.43 -35.48 -3.10
N ARG A 78 -5.80 -36.64 -3.22
CA ARG A 78 -6.43 -37.91 -3.63
C ARG A 78 -5.97 -39.06 -2.76
N ASN A 79 -6.91 -39.88 -2.32
CA ASN A 79 -6.67 -41.10 -1.59
C ASN A 79 -7.10 -42.30 -2.46
N GLU A 80 -6.12 -42.96 -3.06
CA GLU A 80 -6.37 -44.08 -3.98
C GLU A 80 -6.85 -45.34 -3.20
N VAL A 81 -6.41 -45.51 -1.96
CA VAL A 81 -6.73 -46.70 -1.15
C VAL A 81 -8.19 -46.69 -0.73
N GLU A 82 -8.69 -45.55 -0.30
CA GLU A 82 -10.07 -45.40 0.15
C GLU A 82 -11.02 -44.95 -0.98
N GLY A 83 -10.47 -44.66 -2.16
CA GLY A 83 -11.24 -44.36 -3.37
C GLY A 83 -11.97 -43.02 -3.34
N TYR A 84 -11.33 -41.97 -2.88
CA TYR A 84 -11.87 -40.59 -2.97
C TYR A 84 -10.77 -39.60 -3.33
N PHE A 85 -11.20 -38.44 -3.85
CA PHE A 85 -10.39 -37.25 -3.84
C PHE A 85 -11.10 -36.16 -3.07
N PHE A 86 -10.34 -35.17 -2.64
CA PHE A 86 -10.89 -34.00 -1.93
C PHE A 86 -10.22 -32.72 -2.41
N TYR A 87 -10.92 -31.64 -2.19
CA TYR A 87 -10.31 -30.32 -2.31
C TYR A 87 -10.81 -29.38 -1.22
N VAL A 88 -9.85 -28.60 -0.73
CA VAL A 88 -10.08 -27.58 0.29
C VAL A 88 -10.30 -26.26 -0.41
N MET A 89 -11.30 -25.53 0.01
CA MET A 89 -11.65 -24.24 -0.57
C MET A 89 -11.98 -23.22 0.49
N GLU A 90 -12.10 -21.98 0.07
CA GLU A 90 -12.59 -20.89 0.92
C GLU A 90 -13.92 -21.29 1.56
N LEU A 91 -14.10 -20.82 2.79
CA LEU A 91 -15.36 -20.99 3.50
C LEU A 91 -16.30 -19.82 3.15
N ALA A 92 -17.55 -20.10 2.87
CA ALA A 92 -18.58 -19.08 2.69
C ALA A 92 -18.79 -18.28 3.98
N ASP A 93 -19.32 -17.07 3.85
CA ASP A 93 -19.80 -16.31 5.00
C ASP A 93 -20.92 -17.07 5.71
N ASP A 94 -21.10 -16.83 7.00
CA ASP A 94 -22.20 -17.46 7.75
C ASP A 94 -23.50 -16.71 7.48
N ALA A 95 -24.52 -17.43 7.06
CA ALA A 95 -25.85 -16.87 6.82
C ALA A 95 -26.53 -16.35 8.10
N ASN A 96 -26.11 -16.83 9.28
CA ASN A 96 -26.68 -16.46 10.58
C ASN A 96 -25.91 -15.32 11.27
N ALA A 97 -24.83 -14.82 10.72
CA ALA A 97 -23.97 -13.78 11.32
C ALA A 97 -24.66 -12.42 11.55
N GLY A 98 -25.88 -12.22 11.04
CA GLY A 98 -26.65 -10.98 11.21
C GLY A 98 -27.61 -10.94 12.41
N GLU A 99 -27.93 -12.07 13.02
CA GLU A 99 -28.93 -12.12 14.12
C GLU A 99 -28.34 -11.96 15.53
N GLU A 100 -27.01 -12.05 15.70
CA GLU A 100 -26.36 -12.03 17.02
C GLU A 100 -25.83 -10.67 17.48
N VAL A 101 -25.78 -9.65 16.62
CA VAL A 101 -25.19 -8.34 16.98
C VAL A 101 -26.10 -7.49 17.88
N GLU A 102 -27.39 -7.77 17.99
CA GLU A 102 -28.31 -7.01 18.87
C GLU A 102 -28.36 -7.51 20.32
N ASN A 103 -27.78 -8.68 20.64
CA ASN A 103 -27.92 -9.29 22.00
C ASN A 103 -26.65 -9.30 22.85
N GLU A 104 -25.48 -8.86 22.36
CA GLU A 104 -24.21 -8.92 23.13
C GLU A 104 -23.68 -7.58 23.70
N LEU A 105 -24.50 -6.53 23.79
CA LEU A 105 -24.10 -5.25 24.36
C LEU A 105 -24.19 -5.17 25.90
N SER A 106 -24.25 -6.28 26.61
CA SER A 106 -24.14 -6.26 28.10
C SER A 106 -23.55 -7.54 28.65
N GLY A 107 -22.26 -7.53 28.95
CA GLY A 107 -21.67 -8.54 29.86
C GLY A 107 -20.26 -8.99 29.50
N THR A 108 -19.34 -8.72 30.38
CA THR A 108 -17.94 -9.21 30.38
C THR A 108 -17.90 -10.74 30.45
N ILE A 109 -17.38 -11.42 29.44
CA ILE A 109 -17.31 -12.89 29.37
C ILE A 109 -15.90 -13.39 29.74
N PRO A 110 -15.75 -14.36 30.66
CA PRO A 110 -14.45 -14.93 31.03
C PRO A 110 -13.87 -15.88 29.97
N ALA A 111 -12.54 -15.97 29.92
CA ALA A 111 -11.76 -16.66 28.88
C ALA A 111 -12.12 -18.16 28.64
N SER A 112 -12.73 -18.84 29.60
CA SER A 112 -13.21 -20.23 29.46
C SER A 112 -14.48 -20.37 28.57
N ALA A 113 -15.14 -19.25 28.26
CA ALA A 113 -16.34 -19.25 27.41
C ALA A 113 -16.03 -19.09 25.92
N ARG A 114 -14.82 -18.66 25.56
CA ARG A 114 -14.40 -18.47 24.14
C ARG A 114 -14.32 -19.79 23.38
N SER A 115 -13.73 -20.84 23.95
CA SER A 115 -13.66 -22.14 23.28
C SER A 115 -15.04 -22.82 23.13
N ALA A 116 -15.95 -22.53 24.04
CA ALA A 116 -17.33 -23.04 23.96
C ALA A 116 -18.19 -22.20 22.97
N SER A 117 -17.88 -20.91 22.78
CA SER A 117 -18.50 -20.06 21.79
C SER A 117 -18.04 -20.46 20.37
N GLU A 118 -16.75 -20.63 20.16
CA GLU A 118 -16.21 -21.11 18.87
C GLU A 118 -16.74 -22.50 18.47
N ALA A 119 -16.87 -23.40 19.45
CA ALA A 119 -17.47 -24.73 19.23
C ALA A 119 -18.99 -24.64 18.99
N ARG A 120 -19.71 -23.63 19.52
CA ARG A 120 -21.14 -23.39 19.24
C ARG A 120 -21.31 -22.74 17.85
N HIS A 121 -20.47 -21.78 17.48
CA HIS A 121 -20.47 -21.18 16.14
C HIS A 121 -20.18 -22.19 15.04
N SER A 122 -19.24 -23.11 15.25
CA SER A 122 -18.97 -24.18 14.27
C SER A 122 -20.14 -25.18 14.13
N ARG A 123 -20.98 -25.33 15.16
CA ARG A 123 -22.21 -26.17 15.12
C ARG A 123 -23.40 -25.44 14.48
N ALA A 124 -23.46 -24.12 14.56
CA ALA A 124 -24.55 -23.30 14.04
C ALA A 124 -24.28 -22.75 12.64
N TYR A 125 -23.02 -22.77 12.16
CA TYR A 125 -22.61 -22.21 10.88
C TYR A 125 -23.45 -22.74 9.72
N VAL A 126 -24.01 -21.84 8.92
CA VAL A 126 -24.75 -22.14 7.69
C VAL A 126 -24.10 -21.35 6.54
N PRO A 127 -23.65 -22.01 5.46
CA PRO A 127 -23.00 -21.29 4.37
C PRO A 127 -23.97 -20.33 3.70
N ARG A 128 -23.60 -19.07 3.60
CA ARG A 128 -24.40 -18.06 2.93
C ARG A 128 -24.32 -18.26 1.42
N THR A 129 -25.44 -18.61 0.83
CA THR A 129 -25.60 -18.78 -0.62
C THR A 129 -26.61 -17.78 -1.16
N LEU A 130 -26.53 -17.47 -2.45
CA LEU A 130 -27.55 -16.66 -3.10
C LEU A 130 -28.96 -17.29 -2.98
N ARG A 131 -29.06 -18.62 -3.02
CA ARG A 131 -30.32 -19.34 -2.79
C ARG A 131 -30.90 -19.06 -1.41
N ALA A 132 -30.07 -19.03 -0.39
CA ALA A 132 -30.51 -18.71 0.98
C ALA A 132 -30.94 -17.24 1.08
N ASP A 133 -30.15 -16.32 0.50
CA ASP A 133 -30.49 -14.88 0.49
C ASP A 133 -31.82 -14.64 -0.22
N LEU A 134 -32.06 -15.28 -1.38
CA LEU A 134 -33.32 -15.14 -2.13
C LEU A 134 -34.52 -15.76 -1.37
N LYS A 135 -34.31 -16.88 -0.70
CA LYS A 135 -35.37 -17.50 0.13
C LYS A 135 -35.78 -16.60 1.29
N ASN A 136 -34.83 -15.93 1.92
CA ASN A 136 -35.09 -15.08 3.09
C ASN A 136 -35.59 -13.68 2.72
N ARG A 137 -35.09 -13.11 1.63
CA ARG A 137 -35.33 -11.69 1.25
C ARG A 137 -36.28 -11.55 0.07
N GLY A 138 -36.57 -12.64 -0.63
CA GLY A 138 -37.42 -12.66 -1.84
C GLY A 138 -36.66 -12.19 -3.08
N ARG A 139 -36.05 -11.02 -3.06
CA ARG A 139 -35.23 -10.48 -4.15
C ARG A 139 -34.11 -9.58 -3.64
N LEU A 140 -33.14 -9.31 -4.50
CA LEU A 140 -32.05 -8.35 -4.28
C LEU A 140 -32.40 -6.97 -4.86
N SER A 141 -31.74 -5.92 -4.35
CA SER A 141 -31.78 -4.59 -4.97
C SER A 141 -31.02 -4.57 -6.31
N THR A 142 -31.31 -3.61 -7.17
CA THR A 142 -30.61 -3.45 -8.46
C THR A 142 -29.11 -3.34 -8.30
N SER A 143 -28.66 -2.56 -7.31
CA SER A 143 -27.22 -2.39 -7.03
C SER A 143 -26.55 -3.67 -6.52
N GLU A 144 -27.29 -4.50 -5.75
CA GLU A 144 -26.80 -5.82 -5.32
C GLU A 144 -26.74 -6.78 -6.49
N CYS A 145 -27.78 -6.77 -7.36
CA CYS A 145 -27.80 -7.58 -8.58
C CYS A 145 -26.65 -7.21 -9.53
N LEU A 146 -26.33 -5.94 -9.69
CA LEU A 146 -25.23 -5.49 -10.53
C LEU A 146 -23.89 -5.94 -9.97
N ARG A 147 -23.66 -5.82 -8.64
CA ARG A 147 -22.45 -6.32 -8.00
C ARG A 147 -22.30 -7.83 -8.17
N LEU A 148 -23.35 -8.58 -7.87
CA LEU A 148 -23.43 -10.03 -8.08
C LEU A 148 -23.08 -10.38 -9.53
N ALA A 149 -23.74 -9.69 -10.48
CA ALA A 149 -23.55 -9.91 -11.91
C ALA A 149 -22.09 -9.69 -12.34
N LEU A 150 -21.48 -8.61 -11.91
CA LEU A 150 -20.10 -8.27 -12.26
C LEU A 150 -19.10 -9.24 -11.63
N ASP A 151 -19.29 -9.61 -10.36
CA ASP A 151 -18.42 -10.58 -9.70
C ASP A 151 -18.48 -11.94 -10.42
N VAL A 152 -19.69 -12.49 -10.65
CA VAL A 152 -19.84 -13.80 -11.29
C VAL A 152 -19.44 -13.78 -12.77
N THR A 153 -19.79 -12.70 -13.49
CA THR A 153 -19.39 -12.56 -14.90
C THR A 153 -17.87 -12.49 -15.05
N GLY A 154 -17.18 -11.80 -14.11
CA GLY A 154 -15.73 -11.77 -14.06
C GLY A 154 -15.12 -13.17 -13.86
N GLY A 155 -15.73 -13.98 -12.99
CA GLY A 155 -15.36 -15.39 -12.80
C GLY A 155 -15.54 -16.23 -14.05
N LEU A 156 -16.69 -16.10 -14.71
CA LEU A 156 -16.98 -16.81 -15.97
C LEU A 156 -16.06 -16.36 -17.11
N ALA A 157 -15.75 -15.06 -17.21
CA ALA A 157 -14.83 -14.54 -18.21
C ALA A 157 -13.45 -15.20 -18.10
N GLU A 158 -12.95 -15.35 -16.87
CA GLU A 158 -11.66 -16.00 -16.65
C GLU A 158 -11.70 -17.51 -16.96
N LEU A 159 -12.74 -18.22 -16.55
CA LEU A 159 -12.95 -19.62 -16.89
C LEU A 159 -13.00 -19.83 -18.41
N HIS A 160 -13.82 -19.03 -19.10
CA HIS A 160 -14.00 -19.14 -20.56
C HIS A 160 -12.72 -18.79 -21.32
N ARG A 161 -11.93 -17.85 -20.84
CA ARG A 161 -10.62 -17.49 -21.41
C ARG A 161 -9.63 -18.66 -21.37
N GLN A 162 -9.73 -19.50 -20.35
CA GLN A 162 -8.93 -20.72 -20.20
C GLN A 162 -9.55 -21.95 -20.89
N GLY A 163 -10.61 -21.74 -21.68
CA GLY A 163 -11.29 -22.81 -22.41
C GLY A 163 -12.14 -23.74 -21.53
N LEU A 164 -12.47 -23.34 -20.31
CA LEU A 164 -13.34 -24.11 -19.40
C LEU A 164 -14.74 -23.54 -19.38
N VAL A 165 -15.73 -24.39 -19.11
CA VAL A 165 -17.15 -24.06 -19.00
C VAL A 165 -17.66 -24.58 -17.65
N HIS A 166 -18.48 -23.80 -16.94
CA HIS A 166 -18.94 -24.15 -15.60
C HIS A 166 -20.08 -25.17 -15.61
N ARG A 167 -21.06 -25.04 -16.51
CA ARG A 167 -22.17 -25.96 -16.78
C ARG A 167 -23.30 -26.03 -15.73
N ASP A 168 -23.12 -25.48 -14.55
CA ASP A 168 -24.13 -25.51 -13.48
C ASP A 168 -24.18 -24.18 -12.70
N VAL A 169 -24.40 -23.08 -13.43
CA VAL A 169 -24.59 -21.75 -12.84
C VAL A 169 -26.01 -21.62 -12.32
N LYS A 170 -26.16 -21.56 -10.99
CA LYS A 170 -27.46 -21.42 -10.29
C LYS A 170 -27.29 -20.75 -8.93
N PRO A 171 -28.37 -20.25 -8.30
CA PRO A 171 -28.26 -19.55 -7.01
C PRO A 171 -27.66 -20.38 -5.87
N GLY A 172 -27.81 -21.71 -5.90
CA GLY A 172 -27.22 -22.58 -4.90
C GLY A 172 -25.70 -22.72 -5.03
N ASN A 173 -25.14 -22.46 -6.21
CA ASN A 173 -23.72 -22.55 -6.51
C ASN A 173 -23.03 -21.18 -6.46
N ILE A 174 -23.73 -20.13 -6.04
CA ILE A 174 -23.15 -18.81 -5.79
C ILE A 174 -23.13 -18.61 -4.28
N ILE A 175 -21.94 -18.54 -3.72
CA ILE A 175 -21.73 -18.32 -2.29
C ILE A 175 -21.12 -16.94 -2.07
N TYR A 176 -21.24 -16.42 -0.84
CA TYR A 176 -20.58 -15.18 -0.46
C TYR A 176 -19.35 -15.50 0.38
N VAL A 177 -18.25 -14.87 0.03
CA VAL A 177 -16.99 -14.95 0.78
C VAL A 177 -16.48 -13.52 0.99
N ASN A 178 -16.38 -13.09 2.22
CA ASN A 178 -16.08 -11.69 2.60
C ASN A 178 -17.02 -10.68 1.90
N GLY A 179 -18.31 -11.00 1.85
CA GLY A 179 -19.36 -10.17 1.25
C GLY A 179 -19.37 -10.13 -0.29
N ARG A 180 -18.47 -10.82 -0.99
CA ARG A 180 -18.41 -10.88 -2.46
C ARG A 180 -19.01 -12.18 -2.99
N ALA A 181 -19.76 -12.07 -4.07
CA ALA A 181 -20.33 -13.23 -4.73
C ALA A 181 -19.26 -14.03 -5.49
N LYS A 182 -19.18 -15.32 -5.22
CA LYS A 182 -18.24 -16.23 -5.89
C LYS A 182 -18.96 -17.47 -6.39
N LEU A 183 -18.58 -17.90 -7.58
CA LEU A 183 -19.11 -19.11 -8.18
C LEU A 183 -18.42 -20.34 -7.60
N ALA A 184 -19.21 -21.27 -7.06
CA ALA A 184 -18.80 -22.51 -6.40
C ALA A 184 -19.33 -23.73 -7.14
N ASP A 185 -19.06 -24.91 -6.61
CA ASP A 185 -19.46 -26.24 -7.11
C ASP A 185 -18.85 -26.62 -8.48
N LEU A 186 -17.63 -27.06 -8.40
CA LEU A 186 -16.71 -27.28 -9.53
C LEU A 186 -16.88 -28.64 -10.21
N GLY A 187 -17.80 -29.48 -9.74
CA GLY A 187 -17.96 -30.85 -10.19
C GLY A 187 -18.36 -31.04 -11.65
N LEU A 188 -18.65 -29.95 -12.39
CA LEU A 188 -19.10 -30.03 -13.79
C LEU A 188 -18.20 -29.24 -14.76
N VAL A 189 -17.13 -28.59 -14.26
CA VAL A 189 -16.20 -27.83 -15.08
C VAL A 189 -15.45 -28.75 -16.05
N ALA A 190 -15.60 -28.50 -17.35
CA ALA A 190 -14.94 -29.29 -18.39
C ALA A 190 -14.47 -28.38 -19.54
N ALA A 191 -13.53 -28.90 -20.36
CA ALA A 191 -13.07 -28.21 -21.53
C ALA A 191 -14.24 -28.00 -22.54
N ASN A 192 -14.19 -26.87 -23.27
CA ASN A 192 -15.20 -26.50 -24.25
C ASN A 192 -15.24 -27.57 -25.35
N GLY A 193 -16.40 -28.20 -25.53
CA GLY A 193 -16.61 -29.25 -26.57
C GLY A 193 -16.49 -30.71 -26.08
N GLU A 194 -16.12 -30.98 -24.83
CA GLU A 194 -16.10 -32.34 -24.27
C GLU A 194 -17.45 -32.79 -23.72
N GLY A 195 -18.05 -33.79 -24.35
CA GLY A 195 -19.10 -34.66 -23.82
C GLY A 195 -20.54 -34.14 -23.89
N ARG A 196 -21.42 -34.83 -24.59
CA ARG A 196 -22.89 -34.66 -24.58
C ARG A 196 -23.57 -35.33 -23.37
N THR A 197 -23.06 -35.13 -22.17
CA THR A 197 -23.83 -35.57 -20.98
C THR A 197 -24.70 -34.40 -20.57
N PHE A 198 -26.02 -34.58 -20.60
CA PHE A 198 -27.02 -33.67 -20.07
C PHE A 198 -26.87 -33.61 -18.54
N VAL A 199 -26.00 -32.77 -18.07
CA VAL A 199 -25.80 -32.51 -16.62
C VAL A 199 -25.95 -31.02 -16.39
N GLY A 200 -26.89 -30.67 -15.53
CA GLY A 200 -27.23 -29.28 -15.13
C GLY A 200 -28.54 -29.29 -14.37
N THR A 201 -28.85 -28.21 -13.72
CA THR A 201 -30.08 -28.07 -12.91
C THR A 201 -31.23 -27.63 -13.83
N GLU A 202 -32.34 -28.40 -13.83
CA GLU A 202 -33.57 -28.06 -14.54
C GLU A 202 -34.00 -26.62 -14.19
N GLY A 203 -34.43 -25.85 -15.21
CA GLY A 203 -34.76 -24.44 -15.08
C GLY A 203 -33.68 -23.46 -15.51
N TYR A 204 -32.38 -23.82 -15.46
CA TYR A 204 -31.27 -22.94 -15.86
C TYR A 204 -30.54 -23.40 -17.12
N ILE A 205 -30.94 -24.48 -17.70
CA ILE A 205 -30.33 -25.06 -18.90
C ILE A 205 -30.89 -24.41 -20.16
N PRO A 206 -30.05 -23.86 -21.06
CA PRO A 206 -30.54 -23.33 -22.33
C PRO A 206 -31.02 -24.44 -23.27
N PRO A 207 -31.84 -24.10 -24.32
CA PRO A 207 -32.38 -25.08 -25.28
C PRO A 207 -31.34 -25.96 -25.97
N GLU A 208 -30.12 -25.46 -26.15
CA GLU A 208 -29.01 -26.19 -26.78
C GLU A 208 -28.17 -27.06 -25.80
N GLY A 209 -28.47 -27.02 -24.51
CA GLY A 209 -27.76 -27.76 -23.47
C GLY A 209 -26.58 -27.01 -22.82
N PRO A 210 -25.97 -27.56 -21.75
CA PRO A 210 -25.08 -26.84 -20.82
C PRO A 210 -23.58 -26.85 -21.21
N GLY A 211 -23.20 -27.12 -22.42
CA GLY A 211 -21.82 -27.44 -22.82
C GLY A 211 -21.01 -26.31 -23.44
N SER A 212 -21.43 -25.04 -23.32
CA SER A 212 -20.75 -23.93 -23.99
C SER A 212 -20.66 -22.69 -23.11
N PRO A 213 -19.68 -21.79 -23.34
CA PRO A 213 -19.64 -20.49 -22.67
C PRO A 213 -20.95 -19.70 -22.74
N ALA A 214 -21.66 -19.78 -23.86
CA ALA A 214 -22.95 -19.13 -24.04
C ALA A 214 -24.07 -19.76 -23.16
N ALA A 215 -23.92 -21.04 -22.79
CA ALA A 215 -24.84 -21.69 -21.86
C ALA A 215 -24.65 -21.18 -20.42
N ASP A 216 -23.42 -20.94 -19.97
CA ASP A 216 -23.15 -20.34 -18.67
C ASP A 216 -23.71 -18.92 -18.59
N LEU A 217 -23.63 -18.14 -19.68
CA LEU A 217 -24.19 -16.79 -19.74
C LEU A 217 -25.71 -16.80 -19.71
N TYR A 218 -26.33 -17.78 -20.35
CA TYR A 218 -27.78 -18.00 -20.29
C TYR A 218 -28.24 -18.30 -18.86
N ALA A 219 -27.54 -19.26 -18.21
CA ALA A 219 -27.84 -19.64 -16.84
C ALA A 219 -27.62 -18.48 -15.87
N LEU A 220 -26.55 -17.69 -16.04
CA LEU A 220 -26.33 -16.47 -15.26
C LEU A 220 -27.44 -15.46 -15.46
N GLY A 221 -27.93 -15.26 -16.71
CA GLY A 221 -29.06 -14.38 -16.97
C GLY A 221 -30.30 -14.78 -16.18
N LEU A 222 -30.61 -16.09 -16.12
CA LEU A 222 -31.73 -16.60 -15.32
C LEU A 222 -31.53 -16.47 -13.81
N VAL A 223 -30.28 -16.63 -13.34
CA VAL A 223 -29.93 -16.35 -11.94
C VAL A 223 -30.18 -14.88 -11.62
N LEU A 224 -29.78 -13.97 -12.49
CA LEU A 224 -30.02 -12.53 -12.31
C LEU A 224 -31.50 -12.16 -12.43
N TYR A 225 -32.24 -12.86 -13.28
CA TYR A 225 -33.69 -12.76 -13.35
C TYR A 225 -34.35 -13.12 -12.01
N GLU A 226 -34.04 -14.32 -11.48
CA GLU A 226 -34.55 -14.75 -10.17
C GLU A 226 -34.10 -13.78 -9.06
N ALA A 227 -32.85 -13.33 -9.07
CA ALA A 227 -32.31 -12.43 -8.06
C ALA A 227 -32.98 -11.05 -8.08
N SER A 228 -33.25 -10.50 -9.24
CA SER A 228 -33.81 -9.15 -9.39
C SER A 228 -35.33 -9.10 -9.26
N THR A 229 -36.03 -10.11 -9.78
CA THR A 229 -37.48 -10.16 -9.80
C THR A 229 -38.09 -10.88 -8.60
N GLY A 230 -37.39 -11.84 -8.02
CA GLY A 230 -37.93 -12.80 -7.04
C GLY A 230 -38.80 -13.91 -7.66
N LEU A 231 -38.93 -13.94 -8.99
CA LEU A 231 -39.69 -14.96 -9.70
C LEU A 231 -38.82 -16.14 -10.09
N PRO A 232 -39.32 -17.38 -10.05
CA PRO A 232 -38.54 -18.55 -10.42
C PRO A 232 -38.23 -18.56 -11.94
N PRO A 233 -37.17 -19.25 -12.41
CA PRO A 233 -36.72 -19.23 -13.81
C PRO A 233 -37.81 -19.64 -14.82
N GLU A 234 -38.73 -20.49 -14.42
CA GLU A 234 -39.84 -20.98 -15.27
C GLU A 234 -40.84 -19.86 -15.64
N ARG A 235 -40.84 -18.77 -14.89
CA ARG A 235 -41.61 -17.56 -15.13
C ARG A 235 -40.93 -16.57 -16.07
N PHE A 236 -39.68 -16.81 -16.44
CA PHE A 236 -38.99 -15.94 -17.39
C PHE A 236 -39.72 -15.92 -18.77
N PRO A 237 -39.95 -14.74 -19.38
CA PRO A 237 -39.46 -13.41 -19.03
C PRO A 237 -40.44 -12.50 -18.26
N ASP A 238 -41.37 -13.04 -17.47
CA ASP A 238 -42.35 -12.25 -16.72
C ASP A 238 -41.69 -11.24 -15.78
N ILE A 239 -42.30 -10.07 -15.59
CA ILE A 239 -41.80 -9.05 -14.63
C ILE A 239 -42.85 -8.80 -13.54
N PRO A 240 -42.39 -8.49 -12.32
CA PRO A 240 -43.32 -8.12 -11.23
C PRO A 240 -44.13 -6.86 -11.59
N SER A 241 -45.40 -6.83 -11.23
CA SER A 241 -46.25 -5.67 -11.47
C SER A 241 -45.72 -4.37 -10.83
N SER A 242 -44.97 -4.49 -9.75
CA SER A 242 -44.29 -3.37 -9.11
C SER A 242 -43.22 -2.66 -10.00
N TRP A 243 -42.74 -3.29 -11.04
CA TRP A 243 -41.79 -2.68 -11.99
C TRP A 243 -42.47 -1.82 -13.06
N MET A 244 -43.79 -1.86 -13.12
CA MET A 244 -44.61 -1.00 -13.97
C MET A 244 -44.88 0.38 -13.34
N ASP A 245 -44.50 0.60 -12.10
CA ASP A 245 -44.63 1.88 -11.41
C ASP A 245 -43.62 2.92 -11.97
N PRO A 246 -44.08 4.10 -12.40
CA PRO A 246 -43.21 5.17 -12.92
C PRO A 246 -42.16 5.67 -11.93
N SER A 247 -42.25 5.34 -10.65
CA SER A 247 -41.24 5.68 -9.63
C SER A 247 -40.03 4.75 -9.61
N MET A 248 -40.10 3.60 -10.27
CA MET A 248 -38.99 2.70 -10.45
C MET A 248 -38.04 3.26 -11.52
N GLY A 249 -36.78 3.54 -11.15
CA GLY A 249 -35.80 4.15 -12.03
C GLY A 249 -35.50 3.30 -13.29
N ASP A 250 -35.10 3.95 -14.36
CA ASP A 250 -34.70 3.33 -15.65
C ASP A 250 -33.67 2.23 -15.52
N GLU A 251 -32.83 2.28 -14.48
CA GLU A 251 -31.76 1.30 -14.19
C GLU A 251 -32.27 -0.15 -14.03
N VAL A 252 -33.46 -0.32 -13.44
CA VAL A 252 -34.08 -1.64 -13.25
C VAL A 252 -34.47 -2.24 -14.59
N LEU A 253 -35.06 -1.41 -15.47
CA LEU A 253 -35.49 -1.83 -16.82
C LEU A 253 -34.31 -2.09 -17.73
N GLU A 254 -33.22 -1.33 -17.59
CA GLU A 254 -32.01 -1.54 -18.35
C GLU A 254 -31.25 -2.80 -17.89
N LEU A 255 -31.21 -3.09 -16.59
CA LEU A 255 -30.70 -4.36 -16.08
C LEU A 255 -31.54 -5.53 -16.64
N HIS A 256 -32.86 -5.38 -16.70
CA HIS A 256 -33.71 -6.41 -17.27
C HIS A 256 -33.43 -6.63 -18.77
N ASP A 257 -33.15 -5.58 -19.55
CA ASP A 257 -32.75 -5.73 -20.95
C ASP A 257 -31.43 -6.52 -21.12
N VAL A 258 -30.49 -6.31 -20.21
CA VAL A 258 -29.25 -7.10 -20.16
C VAL A 258 -29.55 -8.56 -19.83
N ILE A 259 -30.44 -8.81 -18.86
CA ILE A 259 -30.90 -10.16 -18.49
C ILE A 259 -31.60 -10.84 -19.67
N LEU A 260 -32.53 -10.16 -20.34
CA LEU A 260 -33.20 -10.66 -21.53
C LEU A 260 -32.24 -11.06 -22.64
N LYS A 261 -31.24 -10.21 -22.92
CA LYS A 261 -30.20 -10.52 -23.91
C LYS A 261 -29.31 -11.68 -23.47
N ALA A 262 -28.97 -11.82 -22.22
CA ALA A 262 -28.17 -12.91 -21.71
C ALA A 262 -28.90 -14.26 -21.81
N SER A 263 -30.22 -14.24 -21.53
CA SER A 263 -31.12 -15.42 -21.52
C SER A 263 -31.95 -15.59 -22.79
N GLU A 264 -31.50 -15.01 -23.90
CA GLU A 264 -32.20 -15.16 -25.19
C GLU A 264 -32.17 -16.64 -25.66
N GLY A 265 -33.27 -17.16 -26.12
CA GLY A 265 -33.40 -18.55 -26.54
C GLY A 265 -32.46 -18.92 -27.70
N ARG A 266 -32.26 -18.00 -28.64
CA ARG A 266 -31.33 -18.22 -29.78
C ARG A 266 -29.92 -17.78 -29.41
N ARG A 267 -28.97 -18.71 -29.45
CA ARG A 267 -27.57 -18.51 -29.09
C ARG A 267 -26.93 -17.31 -29.82
N GLU A 268 -27.21 -17.10 -31.09
CA GLU A 268 -26.63 -16.04 -31.92
C GLU A 268 -27.09 -14.63 -31.50
N ARG A 269 -28.16 -14.52 -30.71
CA ARG A 269 -28.70 -13.26 -30.20
C ARG A 269 -28.23 -12.91 -28.79
N ARG A 270 -27.59 -13.85 -28.11
CA ARG A 270 -27.00 -13.62 -26.79
C ARG A 270 -25.71 -12.80 -26.87
N TYR A 271 -25.13 -12.57 -25.74
CA TYR A 271 -23.77 -12.08 -25.65
C TYR A 271 -22.79 -13.09 -26.23
N ARG A 272 -21.82 -12.60 -27.00
CA ARG A 272 -20.83 -13.48 -27.69
C ARG A 272 -19.90 -14.15 -26.67
N ASN A 273 -19.58 -13.44 -25.59
CA ASN A 273 -18.70 -13.89 -24.49
C ASN A 273 -19.02 -13.13 -23.19
N ALA A 274 -18.43 -13.56 -22.08
CA ALA A 274 -18.62 -12.95 -20.78
C ALA A 274 -18.12 -11.50 -20.71
N VAL A 275 -17.09 -11.14 -21.47
CA VAL A 275 -16.53 -9.78 -21.52
C VAL A 275 -17.55 -8.78 -22.11
N GLU A 276 -18.30 -9.18 -23.17
CA GLU A 276 -19.37 -8.33 -23.73
C GLU A 276 -20.51 -8.11 -22.73
N LEU A 277 -20.88 -9.13 -21.96
CA LEU A 277 -21.87 -9.00 -20.88
C LEU A 277 -21.33 -8.12 -19.77
N GLN A 278 -20.10 -8.30 -19.36
CA GLN A 278 -19.46 -7.51 -18.31
C GLN A 278 -19.39 -6.02 -18.68
N ALA A 279 -19.14 -5.70 -19.94
CA ALA A 279 -19.11 -4.32 -20.43
C ALA A 279 -20.49 -3.63 -20.31
N ASP A 280 -21.58 -4.31 -20.71
CA ASP A 280 -22.95 -3.76 -20.56
C ASP A 280 -23.31 -3.60 -19.07
N LEU A 281 -22.92 -4.54 -18.19
CA LEU A 281 -23.13 -4.45 -16.74
C LEU A 281 -22.33 -3.31 -16.11
N ALA A 282 -21.09 -3.08 -16.56
CA ALA A 282 -20.25 -1.98 -16.08
C ALA A 282 -20.80 -0.61 -16.49
N LEU A 283 -21.37 -0.50 -17.69
CA LEU A 283 -22.09 0.71 -18.13
C LEU A 283 -23.27 1.02 -17.20
N LEU A 284 -24.06 0.02 -16.86
CA LEU A 284 -25.16 0.18 -15.90
C LEU A 284 -24.67 0.60 -14.52
N GLN A 285 -23.56 0.03 -14.06
CA GLN A 285 -22.97 0.41 -12.77
C GLN A 285 -22.48 1.86 -12.75
N SER A 286 -22.01 2.39 -13.90
CA SER A 286 -21.58 3.79 -14.03
C SER A 286 -22.73 4.77 -14.24
N GLY A 287 -23.98 4.30 -14.33
CA GLY A 287 -25.16 5.12 -14.59
C GLY A 287 -25.36 5.50 -16.07
N GLU A 288 -24.67 4.80 -16.99
CA GLU A 288 -24.81 5.04 -18.43
C GLU A 288 -25.84 4.12 -19.06
N SER A 289 -26.69 4.67 -19.96
CA SER A 289 -27.77 3.93 -20.61
C SER A 289 -27.30 3.03 -21.74
N VAL A 290 -27.42 1.73 -21.55
CA VAL A 290 -27.15 0.70 -22.58
C VAL A 290 -28.12 0.84 -23.78
N ARG A 291 -29.36 1.26 -23.52
CA ARG A 291 -30.35 1.51 -24.58
C ARG A 291 -29.94 2.64 -25.51
N HIS A 292 -29.42 3.71 -24.97
CA HIS A 292 -28.97 4.89 -25.73
C HIS A 292 -27.80 4.53 -26.66
N MET A 293 -26.83 3.79 -26.13
CA MET A 293 -25.67 3.35 -26.90
C MET A 293 -26.07 2.42 -28.07
N ARG A 294 -26.97 1.46 -27.81
CA ARG A 294 -27.47 0.56 -28.87
C ARG A 294 -28.37 1.26 -29.89
N ALA A 295 -29.12 2.31 -29.50
CA ALA A 295 -29.94 3.12 -30.41
C ALA A 295 -29.06 3.91 -31.39
N LEU A 296 -27.94 4.46 -30.93
CA LEU A 296 -26.94 5.10 -31.79
C LEU A 296 -26.35 4.12 -32.82
N GLN A 297 -25.97 2.93 -32.39
CA GLN A 297 -25.44 1.90 -33.29
C GLN A 297 -26.45 1.49 -34.37
N ARG A 298 -27.76 1.37 -34.02
CA ARG A 298 -28.82 1.03 -34.98
C ARG A 298 -29.15 2.17 -35.96
N ARG A 299 -29.00 3.43 -35.57
CA ARG A 299 -29.17 4.60 -36.47
C ARG A 299 -28.05 4.62 -37.51
N TYR A 300 -26.82 4.32 -37.16
CA TYR A 300 -25.71 4.22 -38.09
C TYR A 300 -25.88 3.05 -39.07
N ALA A 301 -26.41 1.93 -38.62
CA ALA A 301 -26.68 0.78 -39.49
C ALA A 301 -27.80 1.04 -40.53
N ARG A 302 -28.86 1.80 -40.14
CA ARG A 302 -29.96 2.13 -41.07
C ARG A 302 -29.58 3.18 -42.11
N LEU A 303 -28.71 4.14 -41.78
CA LEU A 303 -28.18 5.09 -42.77
C LEU A 303 -27.37 4.40 -43.88
N ARG A 304 -26.69 3.30 -43.58
CA ARG A 304 -25.96 2.50 -44.57
C ARG A 304 -26.87 1.72 -45.51
N ALA A 305 -28.02 1.28 -44.99
CA ALA A 305 -28.95 0.47 -45.82
C ALA A 305 -29.78 1.33 -46.80
N SER A 306 -30.11 2.60 -46.44
CA SER A 306 -30.89 3.48 -47.32
C SER A 306 -30.05 4.05 -48.50
N LEU A 307 -28.74 4.07 -48.42
CA LEU A 307 -27.85 4.49 -49.49
C LEU A 307 -27.63 3.40 -50.57
N ALA A 308 -27.89 2.13 -50.22
CA ALA A 308 -27.76 1.02 -51.15
C ALA A 308 -28.92 0.86 -52.13
N VAL A 309 -30.15 1.30 -51.73
CA VAL A 309 -31.37 1.17 -52.57
C VAL A 309 -31.46 2.28 -53.61
N GLY A 310 -30.88 3.46 -53.37
CA GLY A 310 -30.86 4.56 -54.35
C GLY A 310 -29.98 4.29 -55.59
N ALA A 311 -29.01 3.41 -55.45
CA ALA A 311 -28.04 3.15 -56.53
C ALA A 311 -28.55 2.21 -57.63
N THR A 312 -29.58 1.40 -57.34
CA THR A 312 -30.08 0.39 -58.30
C THR A 312 -31.04 0.92 -59.35
N LEU A 313 -31.66 2.07 -59.10
CA LEU A 313 -32.62 2.71 -60.02
C LEU A 313 -31.93 3.59 -61.10
N LEU A 314 -30.69 3.99 -60.86
CA LEU A 314 -29.91 4.84 -61.79
C LEU A 314 -29.17 4.03 -62.84
N ALA A 315 -29.02 2.71 -62.64
CA ALA A 315 -28.24 1.83 -63.54
C ALA A 315 -28.92 1.55 -64.88
N GLY A 316 -30.28 1.69 -64.98
CA GLY A 316 -31.01 1.43 -66.22
C GLY A 316 -30.87 2.49 -67.31
N LEU A 317 -30.54 3.72 -66.96
CA LEU A 317 -30.43 4.85 -67.92
C LEU A 317 -29.04 5.01 -68.52
N VAL A 318 -28.07 4.38 -67.88
CA VAL A 318 -26.65 4.57 -68.22
C VAL A 318 -26.13 3.63 -69.30
N ILE A 319 -26.83 2.51 -69.57
CA ILE A 319 -26.41 1.49 -70.53
C ILE A 319 -26.44 2.00 -71.99
N ALA A 320 -27.29 2.97 -72.34
CA ALA A 320 -27.37 3.52 -73.68
C ALA A 320 -26.24 4.56 -74.04
N VAL A 321 -25.64 5.16 -72.99
CA VAL A 321 -24.55 6.15 -73.15
C VAL A 321 -23.16 5.52 -73.11
N LEU A 322 -23.09 4.31 -72.51
CA LEU A 322 -21.82 3.68 -72.20
C LEU A 322 -21.04 3.08 -73.39
N PHE A 323 -21.70 2.80 -74.54
CA PHE A 323 -21.00 2.23 -75.69
C PHE A 323 -20.13 3.22 -76.43
N ALA A 324 -20.42 4.53 -76.37
CA ALA A 324 -19.60 5.54 -76.99
C ALA A 324 -18.40 6.00 -76.12
N ASN A 325 -18.52 5.84 -74.78
CA ASN A 325 -17.46 6.19 -73.83
C ASN A 325 -16.51 5.05 -73.47
N TYR A 326 -16.75 3.83 -73.95
CA TYR A 326 -16.02 2.65 -73.53
C TYR A 326 -14.50 2.68 -73.88
N ARG A 327 -14.10 3.43 -74.86
CA ARG A 327 -12.68 3.57 -75.21
C ARG A 327 -11.95 4.69 -74.47
N ALA A 328 -12.66 5.68 -73.97
CA ALA A 328 -12.07 6.73 -73.15
C ALA A 328 -12.02 6.37 -71.65
N SER A 329 -12.92 5.43 -71.22
CA SER A 329 -13.03 5.08 -69.78
C SER A 329 -11.96 4.06 -69.28
N MET A 330 -11.43 3.22 -70.18
CA MET A 330 -10.40 2.25 -69.77
C MET A 330 -9.11 2.84 -69.19
N ALA A 331 -8.74 4.05 -69.64
CA ALA A 331 -7.59 4.77 -69.08
C ALA A 331 -7.92 5.59 -67.82
N ALA A 332 -9.23 5.90 -67.62
CA ALA A 332 -9.70 6.61 -66.39
C ALA A 332 -10.04 5.62 -65.24
N GLU A 333 -10.54 4.43 -65.61
CA GLU A 333 -10.88 3.38 -64.63
C GLU A 333 -9.66 2.83 -63.88
N SER A 334 -8.50 2.68 -64.56
CA SER A 334 -7.29 2.23 -63.85
C SER A 334 -6.79 3.26 -62.80
N ARG A 335 -6.89 4.56 -63.12
CA ARG A 335 -6.57 5.65 -62.16
C ARG A 335 -7.61 5.79 -61.06
N GLY A 336 -8.91 5.58 -61.38
CA GLY A 336 -9.98 5.61 -60.38
C GLY A 336 -9.92 4.44 -59.42
N ARG A 337 -9.62 3.24 -59.92
CA ARG A 337 -9.41 2.04 -59.02
C ARG A 337 -8.19 2.20 -58.12
N GLU A 338 -7.09 2.75 -58.67
CA GLU A 338 -5.90 3.00 -57.86
C GLU A 338 -6.11 4.09 -56.83
N ALA A 339 -6.87 5.15 -57.15
CA ALA A 339 -7.27 6.20 -56.20
C ALA A 339 -8.25 5.70 -55.12
N ALA A 340 -9.25 4.86 -55.56
CA ALA A 340 -10.20 4.24 -54.60
C ALA A 340 -9.51 3.24 -53.68
N LEU A 341 -8.58 2.43 -54.16
CA LEU A 341 -7.76 1.52 -53.36
C LEU A 341 -6.86 2.29 -52.38
N ARG A 342 -6.27 3.40 -52.80
CA ARG A 342 -5.46 4.29 -51.93
C ARG A 342 -6.32 4.91 -50.85
N GLN A 343 -7.52 5.38 -51.20
CA GLN A 343 -8.45 5.99 -50.23
C GLN A 343 -8.96 4.93 -49.25
N GLN A 344 -9.31 3.74 -49.72
CA GLN A 344 -9.74 2.62 -48.84
C GLN A 344 -8.61 2.15 -47.93
N ALA A 345 -7.36 2.11 -48.46
CA ALA A 345 -6.18 1.79 -47.66
C ALA A 345 -5.92 2.86 -46.62
N GLN A 346 -6.09 4.16 -47.00
CA GLN A 346 -5.92 5.26 -46.07
C GLN A 346 -6.99 5.32 -44.98
N GLU A 347 -8.27 5.04 -45.33
CA GLU A 347 -9.36 4.93 -44.36
C GLU A 347 -9.17 3.74 -43.40
N SER A 348 -8.70 2.59 -43.93
CA SER A 348 -8.40 1.43 -43.11
C SER A 348 -7.21 1.67 -42.19
N LEU A 349 -6.20 2.42 -42.64
CA LEU A 349 -5.07 2.83 -41.83
C LEU A 349 -5.51 3.75 -40.70
N LEU A 350 -6.31 4.78 -41.03
CA LEU A 350 -6.84 5.72 -40.02
C LEU A 350 -7.72 5.00 -38.96
N ARG A 351 -8.53 4.00 -39.40
CA ARG A 351 -9.33 3.21 -38.44
C ARG A 351 -8.44 2.31 -37.57
N ALA A 352 -7.39 1.71 -38.16
CA ALA A 352 -6.44 0.92 -37.41
C ALA A 352 -5.65 1.77 -36.39
N GLU A 353 -5.20 2.96 -36.80
CA GLU A 353 -4.52 3.92 -35.93
C GLU A 353 -5.45 4.41 -34.81
N ALA A 354 -6.72 4.68 -35.11
CA ALA A 354 -7.72 5.08 -34.11
C ALA A 354 -7.97 3.95 -33.10
N ALA A 355 -8.14 2.71 -33.56
CA ALA A 355 -8.34 1.55 -32.72
C ALA A 355 -7.09 1.25 -31.84
N GLU A 356 -5.89 1.41 -32.42
CA GLU A 356 -4.64 1.26 -31.67
C GLU A 356 -4.51 2.32 -30.58
N ASN A 357 -4.83 3.58 -30.92
CA ASN A 357 -4.80 4.67 -29.94
C ASN A 357 -5.81 4.45 -28.81
N GLU A 358 -7.02 4.00 -29.13
CA GLU A 358 -8.03 3.67 -28.13
C GLU A 358 -7.57 2.52 -27.22
N ALA A 359 -7.04 1.44 -27.78
CA ALA A 359 -6.50 0.34 -27.00
C ALA A 359 -5.33 0.77 -26.11
N ARG A 360 -4.46 1.66 -26.59
CA ARG A 360 -3.38 2.24 -25.81
C ARG A 360 -3.91 3.09 -24.64
N GLN A 361 -4.93 3.89 -24.87
CA GLN A 361 -5.55 4.71 -23.82
C GLN A 361 -6.21 3.83 -22.75
N GLN A 362 -6.93 2.77 -23.15
CA GLN A 362 -7.54 1.82 -22.22
C GLN A 362 -6.48 1.10 -21.39
N LEU A 363 -5.41 0.62 -22.02
CA LEU A 363 -4.28 -0.01 -21.33
C LEU A 363 -3.64 0.95 -20.33
N TYR A 364 -3.40 2.20 -20.73
CA TYR A 364 -2.84 3.23 -19.86
C TYR A 364 -3.75 3.47 -18.65
N ALA A 365 -5.05 3.66 -18.87
CA ALA A 365 -6.00 3.89 -17.79
C ALA A 365 -6.06 2.72 -16.79
N ALA A 366 -6.05 1.48 -17.29
CA ALA A 366 -6.02 0.29 -16.45
C ALA A 366 -4.74 0.19 -15.60
N LEU A 367 -3.57 0.43 -16.21
CA LEU A 367 -2.29 0.40 -15.50
C LEU A 367 -2.16 1.53 -14.47
N LEU A 368 -2.68 2.73 -14.79
CA LEU A 368 -2.73 3.85 -13.85
C LEU A 368 -3.66 3.54 -12.67
N ALA A 369 -4.82 2.94 -12.92
CA ALA A 369 -5.75 2.51 -11.87
C ALA A 369 -5.12 1.42 -10.99
N GLN A 370 -4.44 0.45 -11.59
CA GLN A 370 -3.67 -0.57 -10.88
C GLN A 370 -2.62 0.08 -9.97
N ALA A 371 -1.79 0.97 -10.51
CA ALA A 371 -0.77 1.67 -9.73
C ALA A 371 -1.37 2.43 -8.54
N ARG A 372 -2.47 3.17 -8.75
CA ARG A 372 -3.20 3.88 -7.69
C ARG A 372 -3.73 2.97 -6.59
N SER A 373 -4.32 1.85 -6.97
CA SER A 373 -4.82 0.85 -6.02
C SER A 373 -3.69 0.24 -5.22
N THR A 374 -2.60 -0.14 -5.89
CA THR A 374 -1.45 -0.79 -5.27
C THR A 374 -0.72 0.15 -4.30
N VAL A 375 -0.47 1.41 -4.67
CA VAL A 375 0.15 2.43 -3.79
C VAL A 375 -0.63 2.62 -2.48
N ARG A 376 -1.94 2.40 -2.48
CA ARG A 376 -2.82 2.60 -1.32
C ARG A 376 -3.19 1.32 -0.60
N SER A 377 -2.68 0.19 -1.04
CA SER A 377 -3.07 -1.12 -0.50
C SER A 377 -2.64 -1.32 0.96
N GLY A 378 -1.48 -0.78 1.34
CA GLY A 378 -0.86 -1.07 2.64
C GLY A 378 -0.43 -2.53 2.79
N GLU A 379 -0.29 -3.26 1.69
CA GLU A 379 0.06 -4.67 1.64
C GLU A 379 1.42 -4.86 0.95
N LEU A 380 1.99 -6.04 1.10
CA LEU A 380 3.22 -6.44 0.42
C LEU A 380 3.09 -6.25 -1.10
N GLY A 381 4.10 -5.68 -1.73
CA GLY A 381 4.10 -5.35 -3.16
C GLY A 381 3.67 -3.91 -3.45
N GLN A 382 3.18 -3.15 -2.44
CA GLN A 382 2.64 -1.79 -2.63
C GLN A 382 3.58 -0.84 -3.38
N ARG A 383 4.90 -0.95 -3.19
CA ARG A 383 5.91 -0.17 -3.90
C ARG A 383 6.37 -0.88 -5.17
N VAL A 384 6.76 -2.14 -5.05
CA VAL A 384 7.38 -2.92 -6.12
C VAL A 384 6.42 -3.09 -7.29
N ASP A 385 5.20 -3.57 -7.02
CA ASP A 385 4.18 -3.80 -8.05
C ASP A 385 3.63 -2.49 -8.61
N ALA A 386 3.51 -1.44 -7.75
CA ALA A 386 3.11 -0.12 -8.22
C ALA A 386 4.14 0.45 -9.20
N LEU A 387 5.45 0.40 -8.89
CA LEU A 387 6.50 0.88 -9.77
C LEU A 387 6.59 0.06 -11.07
N ASP A 388 6.28 -1.24 -11.03
CA ASP A 388 6.18 -2.04 -12.25
C ASP A 388 4.99 -1.63 -13.13
N ALA A 389 3.80 -1.48 -12.53
CA ALA A 389 2.63 -0.98 -13.24
C ALA A 389 2.88 0.41 -13.83
N ILE A 390 3.54 1.30 -13.08
CA ILE A 390 3.93 2.64 -13.52
C ILE A 390 4.92 2.57 -14.69
N ARG A 391 5.94 1.70 -14.63
CA ARG A 391 6.91 1.51 -15.73
C ARG A 391 6.22 1.05 -17.01
N ARG A 392 5.27 0.14 -16.90
CA ARG A 392 4.45 -0.34 -18.02
C ARG A 392 3.54 0.76 -18.56
N ALA A 393 2.92 1.55 -17.70
CA ALA A 393 2.09 2.70 -18.09
C ALA A 393 2.94 3.80 -18.77
N ALA A 394 4.15 4.07 -18.29
CA ALA A 394 5.08 5.05 -18.85
C ALA A 394 5.55 4.68 -20.26
N ALA A 395 5.57 3.39 -20.61
CA ALA A 395 5.84 2.94 -21.98
C ALA A 395 4.71 3.30 -22.96
N VAL A 396 3.50 3.56 -22.44
CA VAL A 396 2.35 3.99 -23.25
C VAL A 396 2.25 5.52 -23.29
N SER A 397 2.32 6.18 -22.10
CA SER A 397 2.20 7.63 -21.99
C SER A 397 2.87 8.18 -20.75
N ASN A 398 3.65 9.26 -20.89
CA ASN A 398 4.30 9.96 -19.78
C ASN A 398 3.45 11.17 -19.34
N THR A 399 2.53 10.97 -18.39
CA THR A 399 1.65 12.03 -17.90
C THR A 399 2.05 12.54 -16.52
N ALA A 400 1.64 13.75 -16.19
CA ALA A 400 1.83 14.32 -14.85
C ALA A 400 1.14 13.48 -13.75
N GLU A 401 -0.02 12.87 -14.05
CA GLU A 401 -0.70 11.99 -13.12
C GLU A 401 0.11 10.73 -12.79
N LEU A 402 0.72 10.12 -13.82
CA LEU A 402 1.57 8.95 -13.62
C LEU A 402 2.80 9.28 -12.77
N ARG A 403 3.38 10.48 -12.97
CA ARG A 403 4.49 10.99 -12.15
C ARG A 403 4.06 11.17 -10.70
N ARG A 404 2.84 11.63 -10.44
CA ARG A 404 2.30 11.71 -9.08
C ARG A 404 2.24 10.35 -8.39
N GLU A 405 1.73 9.33 -9.06
CA GLU A 405 1.66 7.98 -8.51
C GLU A 405 3.07 7.39 -8.32
N ALA A 406 4.01 7.68 -9.23
CA ALA A 406 5.41 7.31 -9.07
C ALA A 406 6.03 7.97 -7.83
N PHE A 407 5.82 9.28 -7.66
CA PHE A 407 6.30 10.00 -6.47
C PHE A 407 5.72 9.42 -5.19
N ALA A 408 4.43 9.08 -5.17
CA ALA A 408 3.79 8.43 -4.03
C ALA A 408 4.39 7.04 -3.75
N ALA A 409 4.63 6.23 -4.79
CA ALA A 409 5.23 4.91 -4.65
C ALA A 409 6.67 4.98 -4.11
N LEU A 410 7.46 5.98 -4.52
CA LEU A 410 8.84 6.19 -4.04
C LEU A 410 8.92 6.49 -2.54
N ALA A 411 7.83 7.00 -1.94
CA ALA A 411 7.73 7.25 -0.51
C ALA A 411 7.49 6.00 0.33
N LEU A 412 7.11 4.88 -0.29
CA LEU A 412 6.72 3.66 0.41
C LEU A 412 7.91 2.74 0.68
N ALA A 413 7.85 2.05 1.81
CA ALA A 413 8.70 0.89 2.08
C ALA A 413 8.02 -0.37 1.55
N ASP A 414 8.81 -1.38 1.16
CA ASP A 414 8.29 -2.65 0.66
C ASP A 414 9.34 -3.76 0.75
N LEU A 415 8.93 -4.99 0.47
CA LEU A 415 9.81 -6.14 0.30
C LEU A 415 9.73 -6.64 -1.14
N ARG A 416 10.86 -6.62 -1.83
CA ARG A 416 10.97 -7.24 -3.15
C ARG A 416 11.41 -8.69 -2.99
N PHE A 417 10.61 -9.61 -3.50
CA PHE A 417 10.95 -11.03 -3.51
C PHE A 417 12.20 -11.29 -4.36
N ASP A 418 13.17 -11.98 -3.78
CA ASP A 418 14.40 -12.39 -4.48
C ASP A 418 14.33 -13.87 -4.86
N ARG A 419 14.10 -14.75 -3.88
CA ARG A 419 13.97 -16.20 -4.10
C ARG A 419 13.37 -16.94 -2.90
N GLY A 420 12.83 -18.14 -3.15
CA GLY A 420 12.44 -19.10 -2.11
C GLY A 420 13.54 -20.12 -1.81
N ILE A 421 13.65 -20.49 -0.55
CA ILE A 421 14.43 -21.64 -0.07
C ILE A 421 13.42 -22.68 0.44
N PRO A 422 13.21 -23.79 -0.29
CA PRO A 422 12.28 -24.80 0.15
C PRO A 422 12.77 -25.45 1.43
N ILE A 423 11.89 -25.55 2.42
CA ILE A 423 12.19 -26.26 3.67
C ILE A 423 11.76 -27.72 3.52
N VAL A 424 12.60 -28.62 3.98
CA VAL A 424 12.29 -30.05 4.00
C VAL A 424 11.15 -30.29 5.00
N PRO A 425 10.15 -31.15 4.67
CA PRO A 425 8.93 -31.34 5.47
C PRO A 425 9.14 -31.63 6.96
N ASP A 426 10.22 -32.27 7.37
CA ASP A 426 10.50 -32.63 8.75
C ASP A 426 11.43 -31.67 9.50
N SER A 427 11.58 -30.44 9.03
CA SER A 427 12.44 -29.47 9.69
C SER A 427 11.75 -28.84 10.91
N THR A 428 12.41 -28.94 12.07
CA THR A 428 11.96 -28.35 13.33
C THR A 428 12.46 -26.92 13.54
N LEU A 429 13.47 -26.51 12.78
CA LEU A 429 14.19 -25.26 12.93
C LEU A 429 14.78 -24.81 11.59
N SER A 430 14.67 -23.52 11.29
CA SER A 430 15.38 -22.89 10.17
C SER A 430 15.73 -21.44 10.52
N VAL A 431 17.02 -21.13 10.61
CA VAL A 431 17.53 -19.80 10.99
C VAL A 431 18.77 -19.44 10.18
N LEU A 432 18.75 -18.27 9.53
CA LEU A 432 19.89 -17.76 8.77
C LEU A 432 20.93 -17.10 9.69
N ASP A 433 22.18 -17.16 9.30
CA ASP A 433 23.22 -16.35 9.95
C ASP A 433 23.08 -14.85 9.62
N PRO A 434 23.72 -13.95 10.36
CA PRO A 434 23.58 -12.50 10.11
C PRO A 434 24.01 -12.02 8.73
N ALA A 435 24.87 -12.77 8.03
CA ALA A 435 25.27 -12.45 6.65
C ALA A 435 24.31 -13.01 5.59
N PHE A 436 23.40 -13.89 5.95
CA PHE A 436 22.53 -14.66 5.05
C PHE A 436 23.33 -15.55 4.07
N GLU A 437 24.47 -16.05 4.53
CA GLU A 437 25.33 -16.94 3.78
C GLU A 437 25.16 -18.42 4.22
N ARG A 438 24.69 -18.62 5.46
CA ARG A 438 24.51 -19.94 6.07
C ARG A 438 23.14 -20.10 6.70
N LEU A 439 22.56 -21.27 6.55
CA LEU A 439 21.30 -21.67 7.12
C LEU A 439 21.52 -22.79 8.15
N ALA A 440 21.14 -22.57 9.40
CA ALA A 440 21.02 -23.62 10.39
C ALA A 440 19.66 -24.31 10.26
N LEU A 441 19.64 -25.59 9.97
CA LEU A 441 18.45 -26.39 9.74
C LEU A 441 18.43 -27.55 10.74
N GLY A 442 17.39 -27.61 11.57
CA GLY A 442 17.12 -28.75 12.44
C GLY A 442 16.27 -29.79 11.71
N ARG A 443 16.67 -31.03 11.71
CA ARG A 443 15.90 -32.15 11.14
C ARG A 443 15.44 -33.13 12.23
N GLY A 444 14.53 -34.01 11.85
CA GLY A 444 14.01 -35.10 12.72
C GLY A 444 15.07 -36.03 13.31
N THR A 445 16.31 -36.00 12.80
CA THR A 445 17.48 -36.70 13.37
C THR A 445 18.06 -36.06 14.63
N ASN A 446 17.47 -34.98 15.11
CA ASN A 446 17.93 -34.13 16.22
C ASN A 446 19.27 -33.38 15.96
N ALA A 447 19.96 -33.62 14.85
CA ALA A 447 21.13 -32.89 14.44
C ALA A 447 20.75 -31.52 13.87
N VAL A 448 21.66 -30.54 13.96
CA VAL A 448 21.52 -29.26 13.28
C VAL A 448 22.50 -29.21 12.12
N GLU A 449 22.01 -29.13 10.92
CA GLU A 449 22.80 -29.00 9.71
C GLU A 449 23.05 -27.52 9.39
N ILE A 450 24.27 -27.17 9.08
CA ILE A 450 24.65 -25.84 8.60
C ILE A 450 24.82 -25.93 7.08
N LEU A 451 23.95 -25.26 6.36
CA LEU A 451 23.90 -25.26 4.89
C LEU A 451 24.39 -23.93 4.34
N SER A 452 25.05 -23.94 3.20
CA SER A 452 25.30 -22.72 2.39
C SER A 452 23.97 -22.21 1.81
N VAL A 453 23.72 -20.92 1.87
CA VAL A 453 22.45 -20.33 1.37
C VAL A 453 22.36 -20.30 -0.16
N PRO A 454 23.45 -20.07 -0.93
CA PRO A 454 23.34 -20.03 -2.40
C PRO A 454 22.89 -21.38 -3.01
N ASP A 455 23.42 -22.48 -2.55
CA ASP A 455 23.32 -23.81 -3.18
C ASP A 455 22.81 -24.92 -2.23
N LEU A 456 22.48 -24.59 -0.99
CA LEU A 456 22.06 -25.50 0.09
C LEU A 456 23.01 -26.67 0.32
N ARG A 457 24.30 -26.47 0.04
CA ARG A 457 25.36 -27.44 0.27
C ARG A 457 25.65 -27.56 1.76
N LEU A 458 25.76 -28.81 2.26
CA LEU A 458 26.11 -29.05 3.65
C LEU A 458 27.53 -28.57 3.93
N LEU A 459 27.67 -27.68 4.91
CA LEU A 459 28.93 -27.12 5.39
C LEU A 459 29.40 -27.79 6.66
N ALA A 460 28.51 -28.05 7.60
CA ALA A 460 28.79 -28.69 8.88
C ALA A 460 27.54 -29.38 9.43
N THR A 461 27.75 -30.37 10.29
CA THR A 461 26.66 -30.97 11.09
C THR A 461 27.03 -30.84 12.56
N LEU A 462 26.16 -30.23 13.35
CA LEU A 462 26.26 -30.17 14.79
C LEU A 462 25.54 -31.39 15.38
N PRO A 463 26.24 -32.33 15.99
CA PRO A 463 25.66 -33.55 16.51
C PRO A 463 24.72 -33.20 17.67
N PRO A 464 23.67 -34.02 17.91
CA PRO A 464 22.83 -33.79 19.05
C PRO A 464 23.57 -34.12 20.34
N SER A 465 23.55 -33.23 21.33
CA SER A 465 24.07 -33.56 22.68
C SER A 465 23.10 -34.46 23.44
N THR A 466 21.81 -34.43 23.04
CA THR A 466 20.71 -35.21 23.63
C THR A 466 19.78 -35.69 22.52
N ASN A 467 18.96 -36.71 22.79
CA ASN A 467 17.98 -37.24 21.85
C ASN A 467 16.71 -36.35 21.78
N ARG A 468 16.90 -35.00 21.68
CA ARG A 468 15.84 -34.01 21.69
C ARG A 468 15.89 -33.14 20.42
N ALA A 469 14.73 -32.78 19.93
CA ALA A 469 14.62 -31.94 18.74
C ALA A 469 15.11 -30.51 19.00
N ALA A 470 15.86 -29.95 18.08
CA ALA A 470 16.20 -28.54 18.07
C ALA A 470 14.95 -27.71 17.64
N THR A 471 14.48 -26.86 18.53
CA THR A 471 13.23 -26.09 18.29
C THR A 471 13.44 -24.59 18.14
N PHE A 472 14.60 -24.09 18.50
CA PHE A 472 14.99 -22.69 18.40
C PHE A 472 16.51 -22.59 18.24
N ALA A 473 16.97 -21.64 17.45
CA ALA A 473 18.39 -21.28 17.41
C ALA A 473 18.56 -19.78 17.22
N GLU A 474 19.69 -19.27 17.67
CA GLU A 474 20.12 -17.90 17.54
C GLU A 474 21.62 -17.86 17.19
N TRP A 475 21.99 -17.05 16.18
CA TRP A 475 23.36 -16.82 15.80
C TRP A 475 23.93 -15.63 16.57
N SER A 476 25.22 -15.70 16.92
CA SER A 476 25.97 -14.51 17.34
C SER A 476 26.05 -13.47 16.20
N ALA A 477 26.19 -12.21 16.54
CA ALA A 477 26.25 -11.11 15.57
C ALA A 477 27.36 -11.26 14.52
N ASP A 478 28.48 -11.90 14.88
CA ASP A 478 29.59 -12.24 14.01
C ASP A 478 29.45 -13.56 13.24
N GLY A 479 28.34 -14.29 13.49
CA GLY A 479 28.09 -15.59 12.88
C GLY A 479 29.03 -16.73 13.28
N ARG A 480 29.83 -16.54 14.34
CA ARG A 480 30.78 -17.59 14.81
C ARG A 480 30.10 -18.63 15.67
N PHE A 481 29.13 -18.22 16.48
CA PHE A 481 28.50 -19.05 17.46
C PHE A 481 27.01 -19.24 17.12
N LEU A 482 26.51 -20.41 17.49
CA LEU A 482 25.09 -20.76 17.37
C LEU A 482 24.60 -21.30 18.72
N ALA A 483 23.60 -20.64 19.29
CA ALA A 483 22.86 -21.15 20.43
C ALA A 483 21.68 -21.97 19.91
N VAL A 484 21.50 -23.19 20.42
CA VAL A 484 20.45 -24.10 20.02
C VAL A 484 19.66 -24.51 21.27
N ARG A 485 18.34 -24.37 21.21
CA ARG A 485 17.45 -24.86 22.25
C ARG A 485 16.84 -26.21 21.83
N ARG A 486 16.91 -27.19 22.73
CA ARG A 486 16.32 -28.50 22.51
C ARG A 486 15.18 -28.73 23.48
N THR A 487 14.10 -29.32 22.99
CA THR A 487 12.90 -29.62 23.81
C THR A 487 12.46 -31.06 23.63
N GLU A 488 11.92 -31.66 24.69
CA GLU A 488 11.31 -32.99 24.70
C GLU A 488 9.92 -32.89 25.32
N GLY A 489 8.88 -32.85 24.49
CA GLY A 489 7.51 -32.73 24.95
C GLY A 489 7.23 -31.50 25.84
N LEU A 490 6.05 -31.50 26.50
CA LEU A 490 5.61 -30.37 27.33
C LEU A 490 6.09 -30.41 28.79
N SER A 491 6.67 -31.54 29.25
CA SER A 491 6.92 -31.81 30.68
C SER A 491 8.38 -31.68 31.13
N ALA A 492 9.34 -31.69 30.23
CA ALA A 492 10.75 -31.49 30.56
C ALA A 492 11.25 -30.15 30.05
N GLY A 493 11.78 -29.27 30.92
CA GLY A 493 12.31 -27.96 30.53
C GLY A 493 13.33 -28.04 29.40
N PRO A 494 13.42 -27.02 28.53
CA PRO A 494 14.34 -26.98 27.42
C PRO A 494 15.80 -26.89 27.88
N GLU A 495 16.70 -27.47 27.08
CA GLU A 495 18.15 -27.41 27.26
C GLU A 495 18.77 -26.51 26.20
N GLY A 496 19.71 -25.67 26.59
CA GLY A 496 20.44 -24.76 25.69
C GLY A 496 21.86 -25.27 25.43
N GLU A 497 22.26 -25.30 24.17
CA GLU A 497 23.60 -25.66 23.70
C GLU A 497 24.19 -24.44 22.98
N VAL A 498 25.46 -24.14 23.19
CA VAL A 498 26.18 -23.10 22.43
C VAL A 498 27.32 -23.76 21.70
N TRP A 499 27.31 -23.62 20.39
CA TRP A 499 28.25 -24.24 19.46
C TRP A 499 29.14 -23.20 18.79
N GLU A 500 30.42 -23.50 18.62
CA GLU A 500 31.30 -22.82 17.68
C GLU A 500 31.14 -23.51 16.31
N VAL A 501 30.57 -22.78 15.36
CA VAL A 501 30.11 -23.39 14.10
C VAL A 501 31.28 -23.84 13.21
N SER A 502 32.40 -23.11 13.19
CA SER A 502 33.56 -23.42 12.34
C SER A 502 34.27 -24.71 12.77
N SER A 503 34.32 -25.00 14.07
CA SER A 503 34.95 -26.19 14.62
C SER A 503 33.99 -27.33 14.91
N GLY A 504 32.65 -27.07 14.90
CA GLY A 504 31.64 -28.03 15.34
C GLY A 504 31.72 -28.41 16.83
N ARG A 505 32.45 -27.59 17.66
CA ARG A 505 32.66 -27.83 19.06
C ARG A 505 31.52 -27.28 19.93
N LEU A 506 30.97 -28.08 20.81
CA LEU A 506 30.07 -27.63 21.88
C LEU A 506 30.92 -26.86 22.93
N LEU A 507 30.58 -25.56 23.12
CA LEU A 507 31.29 -24.69 24.06
C LEU A 507 30.65 -24.67 25.43
N LEU A 508 29.31 -24.66 25.48
CA LEU A 508 28.55 -24.47 26.71
C LEU A 508 27.23 -25.24 26.67
N LEU A 509 26.91 -25.89 27.77
CA LEU A 509 25.58 -26.38 28.08
C LEU A 509 24.94 -25.44 29.10
N LEU A 510 23.84 -24.85 28.73
CA LEU A 510 23.09 -23.96 29.60
C LEU A 510 22.16 -24.75 30.51
N PRO A 511 21.93 -24.29 31.73
CA PRO A 511 21.04 -24.98 32.68
C PRO A 511 19.63 -25.15 32.12
N ARG A 512 18.98 -26.23 32.51
CA ARG A 512 17.57 -26.46 32.15
C ARG A 512 16.67 -25.46 32.85
N THR A 513 15.98 -24.66 32.09
CA THR A 513 14.99 -23.70 32.60
C THR A 513 13.71 -23.83 31.80
N ARG A 514 12.61 -23.26 32.28
CA ARG A 514 11.30 -23.40 31.63
C ARG A 514 11.30 -22.87 30.18
N TRP A 515 12.15 -21.85 29.85
CA TRP A 515 12.12 -21.17 28.56
C TRP A 515 13.45 -21.15 27.80
N ALA A 516 14.57 -21.55 28.44
CA ALA A 516 15.95 -21.46 27.88
C ALA A 516 16.21 -20.16 27.08
N ALA A 517 15.86 -19.03 27.70
CA ALA A 517 16.07 -17.72 27.14
C ALA A 517 17.55 -17.42 27.01
N VAL A 518 18.02 -17.01 25.83
CA VAL A 518 19.42 -16.67 25.57
C VAL A 518 19.50 -15.40 24.71
N ALA A 519 20.63 -14.67 24.83
CA ALA A 519 20.98 -13.59 23.92
C ALA A 519 22.50 -13.45 23.84
N PHE A 520 23.04 -13.35 22.64
CA PHE A 520 24.45 -13.04 22.46
C PHE A 520 24.73 -11.54 22.70
N HIS A 521 25.87 -11.26 23.34
CA HIS A 521 26.35 -9.91 23.47
C HIS A 521 26.77 -9.36 22.08
N PRO A 522 26.35 -8.13 21.69
CA PRO A 522 26.56 -7.63 20.33
C PRO A 522 28.03 -7.51 19.90
N HIS A 523 28.97 -7.29 20.85
CA HIS A 523 30.34 -6.96 20.56
C HIS A 523 31.41 -7.88 21.22
N ARG A 524 31.01 -8.73 22.17
CA ARG A 524 31.90 -9.62 22.91
C ARG A 524 31.48 -11.07 22.76
N PRO A 525 32.41 -12.05 22.88
CA PRO A 525 32.07 -13.46 22.82
C PRO A 525 31.36 -13.91 24.12
N TRP A 526 30.32 -13.21 24.50
CA TRP A 526 29.53 -13.52 25.71
C TRP A 526 28.12 -13.90 25.34
N ILE A 527 27.51 -14.71 26.20
CA ILE A 527 26.09 -15.07 26.09
C ILE A 527 25.42 -14.86 27.45
N LEU A 528 24.26 -14.27 27.41
CA LEU A 528 23.36 -14.13 28.54
C LEU A 528 22.27 -15.19 28.44
N GLY A 529 21.93 -15.84 29.54
CA GLY A 529 20.85 -16.82 29.55
C GLY A 529 20.26 -17.03 30.93
N ALA A 530 19.07 -17.62 31.01
CA ALA A 530 18.46 -18.04 32.25
C ALA A 530 19.32 -19.15 32.89
N ALA A 531 19.70 -18.99 34.14
CA ALA A 531 20.59 -19.87 34.82
C ALA A 531 19.86 -20.83 35.80
N GLU A 532 18.88 -20.28 36.52
CA GLU A 532 18.00 -20.99 37.48
C GLU A 532 16.65 -20.29 37.48
N GLU A 533 15.67 -20.73 38.24
CA GLU A 533 14.30 -20.22 38.24
C GLU A 533 14.23 -18.71 38.47
N ASP A 534 15.15 -18.10 39.27
CA ASP A 534 15.17 -16.71 39.66
C ASP A 534 16.50 -16.02 39.32
N SER A 535 17.24 -16.47 38.29
CA SER A 535 18.49 -15.84 37.92
C SER A 535 18.79 -15.89 36.43
N VAL A 536 19.53 -14.87 35.98
CA VAL A 536 20.14 -14.79 34.66
C VAL A 536 21.65 -14.75 34.83
N ALA A 537 22.40 -15.49 34.02
CA ALA A 537 23.86 -15.47 34.08
C ALA A 537 24.45 -15.05 32.74
N LEU A 538 25.61 -14.44 32.81
CA LEU A 538 26.48 -14.07 31.70
C LEU A 538 27.67 -15.04 31.66
N TRP A 539 27.88 -15.69 30.53
CA TRP A 539 29.00 -16.59 30.31
C TRP A 539 29.97 -16.04 29.26
N ASP A 540 31.24 -16.31 29.45
CA ASP A 540 32.27 -16.12 28.43
C ASP A 540 32.36 -17.37 27.55
N LEU A 541 32.19 -17.22 26.27
CA LEU A 541 32.23 -18.34 25.30
C LEU A 541 33.65 -18.87 25.02
N GLN A 542 34.68 -18.08 25.34
CA GLN A 542 36.06 -18.53 25.17
C GLN A 542 36.48 -19.45 26.29
N SER A 543 36.17 -19.09 27.52
CA SER A 543 36.52 -19.89 28.70
C SER A 543 35.45 -20.92 29.09
N GLY A 544 34.21 -20.74 28.65
CA GLY A 544 33.03 -21.51 29.06
C GLY A 544 32.59 -21.26 30.50
N GLN A 545 33.14 -20.24 31.18
CA GLN A 545 32.90 -19.94 32.58
C GLN A 545 31.85 -18.83 32.74
N PRO A 546 31.05 -18.92 33.83
CA PRO A 546 30.12 -17.82 34.15
C PRO A 546 30.94 -16.59 34.63
N LEU A 547 30.72 -15.45 34.00
CA LEU A 547 31.31 -14.17 34.38
C LEU A 547 30.56 -13.51 35.52
N LYS A 548 29.23 -13.53 35.45
CA LYS A 548 28.36 -12.86 36.42
C LYS A 548 26.97 -13.48 36.49
N ARG A 549 26.40 -13.48 37.68
CA ARG A 549 24.98 -13.85 37.88
C ARG A 549 24.18 -12.64 38.33
N PHE A 550 22.99 -12.51 37.80
CA PHE A 550 22.05 -11.43 38.10
C PHE A 550 20.81 -12.06 38.76
N PRO A 551 20.50 -11.68 40.00
CA PRO A 551 19.27 -12.15 40.65
C PRO A 551 18.06 -11.50 39.96
N VAL A 552 17.20 -12.32 39.41
CA VAL A 552 16.00 -11.89 38.67
C VAL A 552 14.81 -12.66 39.18
N ARG A 553 14.02 -12.02 40.05
CA ARG A 553 12.83 -12.68 40.62
C ARG A 553 11.80 -13.01 39.54
N GLY A 554 11.36 -14.27 39.49
CA GLY A 554 10.33 -14.75 38.57
C GLY A 554 10.85 -15.56 37.38
N GLN A 555 9.95 -16.15 36.63
CA GLN A 555 10.31 -17.04 35.52
C GLN A 555 10.74 -16.22 34.28
N VAL A 556 12.00 -16.28 33.91
CA VAL A 556 12.56 -15.60 32.76
C VAL A 556 12.06 -16.24 31.46
N GLN A 557 11.42 -15.47 30.61
CA GLN A 557 10.91 -15.90 29.31
C GLN A 557 11.85 -15.54 28.16
N THR A 558 12.36 -14.30 28.17
CA THR A 558 13.24 -13.78 27.11
C THR A 558 14.23 -12.80 27.72
N VAL A 559 15.43 -12.79 27.16
CA VAL A 559 16.47 -11.79 27.45
C VAL A 559 16.91 -11.13 26.15
N VAL A 560 17.35 -9.87 26.22
CA VAL A 560 17.82 -9.12 25.04
C VAL A 560 18.87 -8.12 25.48
N PHE A 561 19.97 -7.96 24.74
CA PHE A 561 20.96 -6.91 25.00
C PHE A 561 20.57 -5.59 24.37
N SER A 562 21.03 -4.49 25.00
CA SER A 562 21.09 -3.19 24.34
C SER A 562 22.15 -3.22 23.23
N PRO A 563 22.03 -2.34 22.21
CA PRO A 563 22.97 -2.33 21.06
C PRO A 563 24.43 -2.09 21.45
N ASP A 564 24.69 -1.34 22.52
CA ASP A 564 26.03 -1.10 23.08
C ASP A 564 26.55 -2.23 23.96
N GLY A 565 25.67 -3.21 24.27
CA GLY A 565 25.99 -4.33 25.15
C GLY A 565 26.13 -3.95 26.62
N GLN A 566 25.89 -2.70 27.02
CA GLN A 566 26.05 -2.28 28.42
C GLN A 566 24.85 -2.57 29.30
N ARG A 567 23.69 -2.77 28.68
CA ARG A 567 22.46 -3.09 29.37
C ARG A 567 21.80 -4.32 28.75
N PHE A 568 20.91 -4.91 29.48
CA PHE A 568 20.04 -5.96 28.95
C PHE A 568 18.63 -5.88 29.54
N GLY A 569 17.67 -6.30 28.75
CA GLY A 569 16.26 -6.42 29.12
C GLY A 569 15.90 -7.85 29.47
N VAL A 570 15.07 -8.04 30.46
CA VAL A 570 14.54 -9.35 30.87
C VAL A 570 13.02 -9.28 30.88
N LEU A 571 12.38 -10.11 30.07
CA LEU A 571 10.95 -10.38 30.15
C LEU A 571 10.74 -11.59 31.05
N ARG A 572 9.97 -11.40 32.11
CA ARG A 572 9.75 -12.43 33.16
C ARG A 572 8.30 -12.45 33.65
N GLN A 573 7.90 -13.59 34.17
CA GLN A 573 6.63 -13.76 34.87
C GLN A 573 6.87 -13.76 36.39
N VAL A 574 6.20 -12.88 37.11
CA VAL A 574 6.23 -12.77 38.56
C VAL A 574 4.81 -12.98 39.08
N GLY A 575 4.51 -14.18 39.58
CA GLY A 575 3.13 -14.57 39.93
C GLY A 575 2.21 -14.55 38.68
N ILE A 576 1.19 -13.70 38.70
CA ILE A 576 0.27 -13.51 37.58
C ILE A 576 0.65 -12.34 36.67
N CYS A 577 1.64 -11.53 37.09
CA CYS A 577 2.05 -10.33 36.36
C CYS A 577 3.23 -10.63 35.44
N TRP A 578 3.28 -9.92 34.32
CA TRP A 578 4.42 -9.90 33.41
C TRP A 578 5.20 -8.62 33.62
N VAL A 579 6.52 -8.76 33.69
CA VAL A 579 7.43 -7.69 34.04
C VAL A 579 8.59 -7.66 33.04
N THR A 580 8.84 -6.51 32.46
CA THR A 580 10.06 -6.23 31.69
C THR A 580 10.96 -5.35 32.51
N SER A 581 12.16 -5.81 32.83
CA SER A 581 13.16 -5.08 33.61
C SER A 581 14.42 -4.88 32.80
N MET A 582 15.06 -3.73 32.99
CA MET A 582 16.38 -3.41 32.41
C MET A 582 17.44 -3.46 33.49
N PHE A 583 18.58 -4.05 33.15
CA PHE A 583 19.73 -4.21 34.03
C PHE A 583 20.98 -3.65 33.37
N GLU A 584 21.90 -3.12 34.17
CA GLU A 584 23.25 -2.81 33.73
C GLU A 584 24.14 -4.05 33.83
N VAL A 585 24.94 -4.32 32.80
CA VAL A 585 25.81 -5.48 32.76
C VAL A 585 26.91 -5.38 33.83
N ASP A 586 27.56 -4.22 33.96
CA ASP A 586 28.72 -4.05 34.85
C ASP A 586 28.28 -3.97 36.31
N SER A 587 27.33 -3.13 36.68
CA SER A 587 26.85 -3.00 38.04
C SER A 587 25.94 -4.15 38.47
N GLY A 588 25.10 -4.67 37.54
CA GLY A 588 24.02 -5.60 37.85
C GLY A 588 22.76 -4.94 38.41
N ALA A 589 22.75 -3.61 38.42
CA ALA A 589 21.64 -2.85 38.97
C ALA A 589 20.42 -2.94 38.03
N GLU A 590 19.24 -3.17 38.60
CA GLU A 590 17.96 -3.02 37.91
C GLU A 590 17.67 -1.52 37.79
N THR A 591 17.70 -1.00 36.57
CA THR A 591 17.59 0.45 36.30
C THR A 591 16.14 0.87 36.03
N LYS A 592 15.34 0.00 35.47
CA LYS A 592 13.96 0.33 35.07
C LYS A 592 13.07 -0.90 34.97
N THR A 593 11.81 -0.75 35.30
CA THR A 593 10.83 -1.86 35.24
C THR A 593 9.54 -1.36 34.62
N VAL A 594 9.01 -2.14 33.66
CA VAL A 594 7.71 -1.95 33.05
C VAL A 594 6.82 -3.16 33.41
N THR A 595 5.73 -2.89 34.10
CA THR A 595 4.70 -3.91 34.38
C THR A 595 3.52 -3.70 33.46
N GLY A 596 2.95 -4.80 32.97
CA GLY A 596 1.84 -4.72 32.06
C GLY A 596 1.03 -6.04 31.98
N PRO A 597 0.12 -6.12 31.03
CA PRO A 597 -0.58 -7.34 30.71
C PRO A 597 0.42 -8.42 30.27
N ARG A 598 -0.04 -9.57 29.86
CA ARG A 598 0.80 -10.67 29.38
C ARG A 598 1.66 -10.22 28.19
N PHE A 599 2.95 -9.94 28.45
CA PHE A 599 3.91 -9.69 27.37
C PHE A 599 4.37 -11.00 26.73
N ASN A 600 4.39 -11.04 25.39
CA ASN A 600 4.77 -12.21 24.63
C ASN A 600 6.20 -12.12 24.07
N ALA A 601 6.65 -10.91 23.69
CA ALA A 601 7.98 -10.66 23.17
C ALA A 601 8.49 -9.30 23.60
N ILE A 602 9.82 -9.20 23.63
CA ILE A 602 10.59 -7.97 23.84
C ILE A 602 11.64 -7.83 22.73
N SER A 603 11.80 -6.64 22.21
CA SER A 603 12.87 -6.32 21.26
C SER A 603 13.43 -4.94 21.55
N TRP A 604 14.76 -4.78 21.44
CA TRP A 604 15.47 -3.53 21.73
C TRP A 604 15.77 -2.77 20.43
N ASP A 605 15.47 -1.47 20.39
CA ASP A 605 15.78 -0.60 19.24
C ASP A 605 17.29 -0.49 19.04
N PRO A 606 17.83 -0.74 17.85
CA PRO A 606 19.27 -0.59 17.58
C PRO A 606 19.83 0.80 17.84
N ARG A 607 19.00 1.82 17.89
CA ARG A 607 19.39 3.21 18.24
C ARG A 607 19.17 3.55 19.71
N ASP A 608 18.82 2.57 20.52
CA ASP A 608 18.63 2.74 21.97
C ASP A 608 17.52 3.74 22.37
N ARG A 609 16.51 3.93 21.52
CA ARG A 609 15.39 4.85 21.77
C ARG A 609 14.21 4.15 22.41
N TRP A 610 13.92 2.94 21.95
CA TRP A 610 12.69 2.20 22.22
C TRP A 610 12.96 0.76 22.65
N ILE A 611 12.06 0.25 23.47
CA ILE A 611 11.83 -1.19 23.63
C ILE A 611 10.44 -1.48 23.09
N ALA A 612 10.34 -2.38 22.13
CA ALA A 612 9.07 -2.91 21.64
C ALA A 612 8.63 -4.07 22.52
N LEU A 613 7.39 -4.01 22.97
CA LEU A 613 6.73 -5.02 23.78
C LEU A 613 5.45 -5.45 23.07
N THR A 614 5.23 -6.74 22.92
CA THR A 614 3.97 -7.28 22.40
C THR A 614 3.15 -7.85 23.55
N ALA A 615 1.87 -7.49 23.62
CA ALA A 615 0.97 -7.93 24.68
C ALA A 615 -0.41 -8.23 24.11
N ASP A 616 -0.86 -9.47 24.19
CA ASP A 616 -2.09 -9.91 23.52
C ASP A 616 -2.09 -9.50 22.05
N ASP A 617 -3.05 -8.67 21.60
CA ASP A 617 -3.09 -8.11 20.24
C ASP A 617 -2.35 -6.78 20.10
N GLU A 618 -1.81 -6.22 21.18
CA GLU A 618 -1.24 -4.87 21.25
C GLU A 618 0.28 -4.86 21.06
N ILE A 619 0.76 -3.82 20.38
CA ILE A 619 2.17 -3.50 20.20
C ILE A 619 2.45 -2.21 20.97
N HIS A 620 3.31 -2.28 21.93
CA HIS A 620 3.72 -1.13 22.75
C HIS A 620 5.17 -0.73 22.47
N LEU A 621 5.43 0.55 22.43
CA LEU A 621 6.76 1.14 22.42
C LEU A 621 7.02 1.84 23.76
N HIS A 622 8.03 1.33 24.48
CA HIS A 622 8.53 1.95 25.69
C HIS A 622 9.72 2.83 25.36
N GLU A 623 9.63 4.11 25.61
CA GLU A 623 10.71 5.07 25.39
C GLU A 623 11.74 4.99 26.52
N ILE A 624 12.98 4.66 26.19
CA ILE A 624 14.01 4.41 27.19
C ILE A 624 14.36 5.69 27.96
N ALA A 625 14.45 6.84 27.27
CA ALA A 625 14.82 8.12 27.88
C ALA A 625 13.76 8.66 28.82
N SER A 626 12.49 8.76 28.38
CA SER A 626 11.39 9.33 29.16
C SER A 626 10.75 8.34 30.14
N GLY A 627 10.85 7.04 29.85
CA GLY A 627 10.16 5.97 30.57
C GLY A 627 8.66 5.87 30.26
N THR A 628 8.19 6.53 29.22
CA THR A 628 6.79 6.46 28.81
C THR A 628 6.54 5.27 27.90
N THR A 629 5.39 4.63 28.06
CA THR A 629 4.94 3.55 27.17
C THR A 629 3.75 4.04 26.36
N ARG A 630 3.76 3.79 25.06
CA ARG A 630 2.66 4.13 24.16
C ARG A 630 2.26 2.94 23.31
N LEU A 631 0.97 2.87 22.98
CA LEU A 631 0.44 1.91 22.03
C LEU A 631 0.84 2.36 20.61
N LEU A 632 1.51 1.46 19.86
CA LEU A 632 1.82 1.66 18.44
C LEU A 632 0.67 1.21 17.56
N GLY A 633 0.08 0.04 17.84
CA GLY A 633 -1.02 -0.51 17.08
C GLY A 633 -1.47 -1.87 17.59
N ARG A 634 -2.34 -2.52 16.80
CA ARG A 634 -2.91 -3.83 17.14
C ARG A 634 -2.81 -4.79 15.96
N HIS A 635 -2.65 -6.08 16.28
CA HIS A 635 -2.87 -7.20 15.37
C HIS A 635 -4.32 -7.69 15.40
N LYS A 636 -4.70 -8.49 14.43
CA LYS A 636 -6.02 -9.18 14.45
C LYS A 636 -6.07 -10.31 15.48
N GLY A 637 -4.92 -10.88 15.86
CA GLY A 637 -4.75 -11.92 16.84
C GLY A 637 -3.57 -11.63 17.77
N GLU A 638 -3.17 -12.60 18.61
CA GLU A 638 -2.08 -12.44 19.58
C GLU A 638 -0.75 -12.12 18.90
N ALA A 639 -0.13 -10.99 19.26
CA ALA A 639 1.17 -10.55 18.76
C ALA A 639 2.29 -11.30 19.48
N ARG A 640 3.09 -12.09 18.75
CA ARG A 640 4.07 -13.02 19.33
C ARG A 640 5.52 -12.67 19.07
N SER A 641 5.80 -11.79 18.13
CA SER A 641 7.16 -11.41 17.79
C SER A 641 7.26 -9.93 17.44
N ALA A 642 8.42 -9.35 17.73
CA ALA A 642 8.79 -8.00 17.34
C ALA A 642 10.26 -8.00 16.95
N VAL A 643 10.59 -7.42 15.79
CA VAL A 643 11.97 -7.33 15.28
C VAL A 643 12.17 -5.95 14.67
N PHE A 644 13.12 -5.18 15.21
CA PHE A 644 13.53 -3.92 14.58
C PHE A 644 14.41 -4.21 13.36
N THR A 645 14.32 -3.36 12.35
CA THR A 645 15.36 -3.31 11.33
C THR A 645 16.68 -2.86 11.94
N PRO A 646 17.85 -3.28 11.42
CA PRO A 646 19.15 -2.91 11.99
C PRO A 646 19.38 -1.41 12.13
N GLU A 647 18.76 -0.59 11.29
CA GLU A 647 18.82 0.87 11.39
C GLU A 647 17.77 1.46 12.35
N GLY A 648 16.85 0.65 12.88
CA GLY A 648 15.83 1.08 13.84
C GLY A 648 14.75 2.00 13.28
N ASP A 649 14.58 2.13 11.96
CA ASP A 649 13.54 2.96 11.37
C ASP A 649 12.21 2.25 11.18
N TYR A 650 12.23 0.91 11.18
CA TYR A 650 11.04 0.09 11.07
C TYR A 650 11.02 -0.99 12.15
N LEU A 651 9.82 -1.36 12.54
CA LEU A 651 9.53 -2.50 13.41
C LEU A 651 8.64 -3.48 12.66
N PHE A 652 9.01 -4.74 12.66
CA PHE A 652 8.18 -5.82 12.14
C PHE A 652 7.62 -6.61 13.32
N THR A 653 6.32 -6.87 13.28
CA THR A 653 5.63 -7.63 14.33
C THR A 653 4.83 -8.76 13.69
N GLY A 654 4.89 -9.94 14.27
CA GLY A 654 4.19 -11.13 13.81
C GLY A 654 3.14 -11.61 14.83
N GLY A 655 1.99 -12.04 14.35
CA GLY A 655 0.87 -12.51 15.17
C GLY A 655 0.42 -13.94 14.83
N ASP A 656 -0.48 -14.49 15.66
CA ASP A 656 -1.01 -15.87 15.51
C ASP A 656 -1.80 -16.09 14.23
N GLU A 657 -2.42 -15.06 13.65
CA GLU A 657 -3.12 -15.14 12.38
C GLU A 657 -2.18 -15.20 11.17
N GLN A 658 -0.88 -15.45 11.42
CA GLN A 658 0.16 -15.56 10.39
C GLN A 658 0.27 -14.30 9.52
N GLU A 659 0.01 -13.14 10.10
CA GLU A 659 0.23 -11.83 9.50
C GLU A 659 1.49 -11.20 10.12
N ILE A 660 2.40 -10.71 9.29
CA ILE A 660 3.50 -9.84 9.73
C ILE A 660 3.13 -8.41 9.32
N VAL A 661 3.25 -7.48 10.25
CA VAL A 661 3.01 -6.05 10.01
C VAL A 661 4.32 -5.29 10.13
N CYS A 662 4.61 -4.48 9.13
CA CYS A 662 5.70 -3.49 9.14
C CYS A 662 5.17 -2.16 9.65
N TRP A 663 5.81 -1.62 10.67
CA TRP A 663 5.53 -0.31 11.26
C TRP A 663 6.66 0.65 10.93
N ASP A 664 6.34 1.80 10.38
CA ASP A 664 7.30 2.89 10.19
C ASP A 664 7.43 3.66 11.52
N LEU A 665 8.57 3.55 12.18
CA LEU A 665 8.82 4.21 13.47
C LEU A 665 9.11 5.70 13.34
N ARG A 666 9.25 6.21 12.14
CA ARG A 666 9.38 7.65 11.87
C ARG A 666 8.01 8.31 11.93
N THR A 667 6.98 7.64 11.46
CA THR A 667 5.59 8.10 11.43
C THR A 667 4.74 7.51 12.55
N LEU A 668 5.14 6.35 13.09
CA LEU A 668 4.40 5.52 14.03
C LEU A 668 3.09 4.97 13.43
N GLU A 669 3.11 4.73 12.14
CA GLU A 669 1.99 4.20 11.37
C GLU A 669 2.34 2.85 10.76
N ARG A 670 1.32 2.06 10.43
CA ARG A 670 1.50 0.84 9.64
C ARG A 670 2.01 1.21 8.25
N ALA A 671 3.15 0.65 7.87
CA ALA A 671 3.71 0.83 6.53
C ALA A 671 3.06 -0.15 5.53
N PHE A 672 3.07 -1.45 5.86
CA PHE A 672 2.41 -2.49 5.06
C PHE A 672 2.24 -3.78 5.90
N GLY A 673 1.43 -4.71 5.37
CA GLY A 673 1.26 -6.05 5.91
C GLY A 673 1.77 -7.12 4.95
N ILE A 674 2.31 -8.21 5.50
CA ILE A 674 2.61 -9.43 4.75
C ILE A 674 1.51 -10.42 5.11
N GLY A 675 0.71 -10.81 4.11
CA GLY A 675 -0.50 -11.58 4.31
C GLY A 675 -0.27 -13.03 4.79
N ARG A 676 -1.37 -13.72 4.99
CA ARG A 676 -1.52 -15.06 5.56
C ARG A 676 -0.47 -16.06 5.08
N GLN A 677 0.18 -16.76 5.99
CA GLN A 677 1.20 -17.81 5.90
C GLN A 677 2.60 -17.41 6.38
N SER A 678 2.81 -16.21 6.90
CA SER A 678 4.11 -15.73 7.37
C SER A 678 4.12 -15.66 8.90
N SER A 679 5.04 -16.37 9.56
CA SER A 679 5.09 -16.47 11.02
C SER A 679 6.29 -15.75 11.65
N ARG A 680 7.36 -15.57 10.93
CA ARG A 680 8.61 -15.00 11.46
C ARG A 680 9.38 -14.25 10.37
N ILE A 681 10.00 -13.15 10.77
CA ILE A 681 10.93 -12.40 9.93
C ILE A 681 12.30 -12.30 10.60
N GLN A 682 13.35 -12.35 9.80
CA GLN A 682 14.73 -12.17 10.21
C GLN A 682 15.42 -11.20 9.24
N PHE A 683 16.27 -10.29 9.75
CA PHE A 683 17.06 -9.37 8.94
C PHE A 683 18.52 -9.78 8.87
N SER A 684 19.15 -9.54 7.72
CA SER A 684 20.61 -9.55 7.61
C SER A 684 21.22 -8.40 8.43
N ALA A 685 22.46 -8.55 8.85
CA ALA A 685 23.16 -7.56 9.68
C ALA A 685 23.21 -6.15 9.04
N ASN A 686 23.27 -6.07 7.71
CA ASN A 686 23.26 -4.81 6.96
C ASN A 686 21.85 -4.27 6.69
N GLY A 687 20.80 -4.95 7.14
CA GLY A 687 19.40 -4.56 6.97
C GLY A 687 18.87 -4.50 5.53
N GLN A 688 19.66 -4.93 4.55
CA GLN A 688 19.25 -4.89 3.13
C GLN A 688 18.37 -6.07 2.75
N ARG A 689 18.58 -7.22 3.40
CA ARG A 689 17.81 -8.44 3.13
C ARG A 689 17.01 -8.84 4.34
N CYS A 690 15.89 -9.49 4.09
CA CYS A 690 15.15 -10.18 5.12
C CYS A 690 14.69 -11.56 4.62
N ALA A 691 14.49 -12.44 5.56
CA ALA A 691 13.91 -13.76 5.35
C ALA A 691 12.57 -13.84 6.05
N VAL A 692 11.55 -14.23 5.32
CA VAL A 692 10.18 -14.44 5.83
C VAL A 692 9.92 -15.94 5.85
N SER A 693 9.58 -16.48 7.02
CA SER A 693 9.21 -17.89 7.16
C SER A 693 7.75 -18.10 6.75
N THR A 694 7.54 -18.98 5.80
CA THR A 694 6.20 -19.37 5.32
C THR A 694 6.00 -20.88 5.49
N SER A 695 4.79 -21.38 5.24
CA SER A 695 4.50 -22.82 5.20
C SER A 695 5.26 -23.58 4.11
N GLU A 696 5.72 -22.90 3.06
CA GLU A 696 6.43 -23.50 1.92
C GLU A 696 7.96 -23.41 2.07
N GLY A 697 8.45 -22.63 3.03
CA GLY A 697 9.86 -22.42 3.25
C GLY A 697 10.25 -21.01 3.66
N LEU A 698 11.53 -20.68 3.51
CA LEU A 698 12.02 -19.32 3.71
C LEU A 698 11.97 -18.55 2.39
N GLN A 699 11.34 -17.42 2.41
CA GLN A 699 11.36 -16.45 1.31
C GLN A 699 12.36 -15.35 1.60
N LEU A 700 13.36 -15.22 0.74
CA LEU A 700 14.34 -14.14 0.82
C LEU A 700 13.83 -12.94 0.04
N HIS A 701 13.92 -11.79 0.67
CA HIS A 701 13.50 -10.51 0.12
C HIS A 701 14.60 -9.47 0.29
N THR A 702 14.63 -8.51 -0.63
CA THR A 702 15.35 -7.24 -0.45
C THR A 702 14.38 -6.23 0.16
N PHE A 703 14.80 -5.55 1.22
CA PHE A 703 14.01 -4.50 1.85
C PHE A 703 14.19 -3.18 1.08
N GLU A 704 13.17 -2.81 0.32
CA GLU A 704 13.11 -1.58 -0.47
C GLU A 704 12.63 -0.42 0.42
N ARG A 705 13.54 0.52 0.69
CA ARG A 705 13.26 1.69 1.54
C ARG A 705 12.96 2.92 0.71
N PRO A 706 12.24 3.90 1.24
CA PRO A 706 12.05 5.18 0.60
C PRO A 706 13.35 6.00 0.63
N THR A 707 14.31 5.65 -0.21
CA THR A 707 15.65 6.25 -0.24
C THR A 707 15.69 7.74 -0.58
N PRO A 708 14.74 8.30 -1.39
CA PRO A 708 14.80 9.71 -1.74
C PRO A 708 14.38 10.66 -0.61
N LEU A 709 13.88 10.17 0.52
CA LEU A 709 13.34 11.03 1.58
C LEU A 709 13.94 10.78 2.95
N ARG A 710 14.02 11.86 3.75
CA ARG A 710 14.27 11.82 5.19
C ARG A 710 13.07 12.40 5.92
N GLU A 711 12.57 11.70 6.92
CA GLU A 711 11.55 12.23 7.84
C GLU A 711 12.25 13.03 8.95
N LEU A 712 11.94 14.31 9.08
CA LEU A 712 12.45 15.17 10.15
C LEU A 712 11.51 15.13 11.35
N ARG A 713 11.99 14.57 12.44
CA ARG A 713 11.21 14.43 13.69
C ARG A 713 11.21 15.72 14.49
N GLY A 714 10.08 16.07 15.06
CA GLY A 714 9.90 17.21 15.97
C GLY A 714 8.44 17.45 16.22
N ASP A 715 8.07 17.65 17.48
CA ASP A 715 6.72 18.06 17.83
C ASP A 715 6.58 19.57 17.64
N MET A 716 5.92 19.96 16.57
CA MET A 716 5.64 21.36 16.24
C MET A 716 4.18 21.76 16.56
N GLY A 717 3.40 20.87 17.20
CA GLY A 717 1.98 21.12 17.49
C GLY A 717 1.10 21.13 16.24
N GLY A 718 1.57 20.55 15.12
CA GLY A 718 0.90 20.54 13.83
C GLY A 718 0.88 21.90 13.13
N GLY A 719 0.17 21.99 12.00
CA GLY A 719 -0.01 23.22 11.24
C GLY A 719 1.25 23.73 10.54
N VAL A 720 2.19 22.83 10.19
CA VAL A 720 3.44 23.17 9.48
C VAL A 720 3.12 23.73 8.08
N LYS A 721 3.28 25.01 7.92
CA LYS A 721 2.97 25.72 6.66
C LYS A 721 4.13 26.51 6.10
N GLN A 722 5.14 26.82 6.90
CA GLN A 722 6.29 27.62 6.54
C GLN A 722 7.57 26.89 6.90
N GLY A 723 8.59 27.03 6.08
CA GLY A 723 9.91 26.47 6.33
C GLY A 723 10.94 27.08 5.40
N ALA A 724 12.20 27.02 5.80
CA ALA A 724 13.30 27.55 5.04
C ALA A 724 14.55 26.70 5.22
N PHE A 725 15.37 26.59 4.18
CA PHE A 725 16.75 26.15 4.26
C PHE A 725 17.65 27.34 4.58
N SER A 726 18.72 27.10 5.30
CA SER A 726 19.79 28.09 5.40
C SER A 726 20.48 28.29 4.04
N PRO A 727 21.07 29.49 3.79
CA PRO A 727 21.80 29.77 2.55
C PRO A 727 22.92 28.78 2.22
N ASP A 728 23.60 28.22 3.23
CA ASP A 728 24.60 27.15 3.07
C ASP A 728 24.01 25.73 2.86
N GLY A 729 22.68 25.61 2.97
CA GLY A 729 21.97 24.33 2.81
C GLY A 729 22.13 23.34 3.95
N ARG A 730 22.84 23.70 5.03
CA ARG A 730 23.11 22.81 6.18
C ARG A 730 21.89 22.68 7.08
N TRP A 731 21.17 23.75 7.33
CA TRP A 731 20.08 23.80 8.27
C TRP A 731 18.73 23.81 7.56
N MET A 732 17.75 23.16 8.16
CA MET A 732 16.35 23.25 7.80
C MET A 732 15.54 23.71 9.00
N THR A 733 14.66 24.69 8.81
CA THR A 733 13.74 25.15 9.84
C THR A 733 12.30 25.09 9.36
N ALA A 734 11.37 24.81 10.26
CA ALA A 734 9.94 24.83 9.94
C ALA A 734 9.11 25.30 11.15
N GLY A 735 8.14 26.17 10.88
CA GLY A 735 7.22 26.71 11.88
C GLY A 735 5.91 25.90 11.93
N GLY A 736 5.55 25.42 13.11
CA GLY A 736 4.25 24.81 13.42
C GLY A 736 3.33 25.76 14.19
N ARG A 737 2.21 25.23 14.71
CA ARG A 737 1.25 26.02 15.48
C ARG A 737 1.80 26.51 16.82
N GLU A 738 2.61 25.69 17.48
CA GLU A 738 3.06 25.94 18.85
C GLU A 738 4.56 26.14 18.93
N ARG A 739 5.32 25.51 18.06
CA ARG A 739 6.77 25.44 18.11
C ARG A 739 7.41 25.62 16.75
N LEU A 740 8.64 26.06 16.76
CA LEU A 740 9.57 26.11 15.64
C LEU A 740 10.60 24.99 15.80
N GLY A 741 10.81 24.23 14.74
CA GLY A 741 11.85 23.20 14.66
C GLY A 741 13.06 23.67 13.85
N LEU A 742 14.28 23.30 14.31
CA LEU A 742 15.51 23.45 13.56
C LEU A 742 16.26 22.12 13.52
N TRP A 743 16.76 21.73 12.34
CA TRP A 743 17.47 20.46 12.10
C TRP A 743 18.79 20.69 11.37
N ASP A 744 19.85 20.02 11.81
CA ASP A 744 21.14 19.95 11.12
C ASP A 744 21.12 18.81 10.08
N LEU A 745 21.01 19.13 8.82
CA LEU A 745 20.92 18.16 7.74
C LEU A 745 22.27 17.49 7.40
N SER A 746 23.36 17.89 8.02
CA SER A 746 24.65 17.20 7.91
C SER A 746 24.65 15.87 8.67
N GLN A 747 23.74 15.69 9.63
CA GLN A 747 23.56 14.47 10.39
C GLN A 747 22.63 13.48 9.65
N GLU A 748 22.88 12.19 9.80
CA GLU A 748 22.00 11.16 9.19
C GLU A 748 20.60 11.15 9.78
N SER A 749 20.47 11.35 11.08
CA SER A 749 19.19 11.39 11.80
C SER A 749 19.12 12.63 12.68
N PRO A 750 18.86 13.80 12.09
CA PRO A 750 18.88 15.06 12.82
C PRO A 750 17.76 15.11 13.86
N ALA A 751 18.11 15.37 15.11
CA ALA A 751 17.17 15.69 16.17
C ALA A 751 16.68 17.13 16.01
N ALA A 752 15.40 17.38 16.30
CA ALA A 752 14.86 18.74 16.30
C ALA A 752 15.35 19.52 17.51
N ILE A 753 15.85 20.73 17.28
CA ILE A 753 15.89 21.74 18.31
C ILE A 753 14.53 22.43 18.30
N SER A 754 13.73 22.25 19.35
CA SER A 754 12.38 22.79 19.45
C SER A 754 12.39 24.11 20.20
N LEU A 755 11.87 25.18 19.57
CA LEU A 755 11.78 26.52 20.13
C LEU A 755 10.30 26.91 20.32
N GLU A 756 10.01 27.63 21.38
CA GLU A 756 8.66 28.19 21.58
C GLU A 756 8.47 29.43 20.68
N ALA A 757 7.78 29.23 19.56
CA ALA A 757 7.48 30.30 18.61
C ALA A 757 6.20 29.95 17.82
N ARG A 758 5.05 30.31 18.38
CA ARG A 758 3.73 29.93 17.88
C ARG A 758 3.42 30.53 16.53
N GLY A 759 3.10 29.65 15.53
CA GLY A 759 2.63 30.09 14.20
C GLY A 759 3.66 30.92 13.43
N SER A 760 4.95 30.73 13.71
CA SER A 760 6.02 31.57 13.19
C SER A 760 6.38 31.26 11.74
N THR A 761 6.85 32.30 11.04
CA THR A 761 7.51 32.20 9.75
C THR A 761 9.03 32.33 9.96
N PRO A 762 9.79 31.22 9.79
CA PRO A 762 11.22 31.23 9.99
C PRO A 762 12.00 31.59 8.74
N PHE A 763 13.19 32.24 8.91
CA PHE A 763 14.15 32.50 7.85
C PHE A 763 15.56 32.66 8.46
N PHE A 764 16.58 32.56 7.63
CA PHE A 764 17.99 32.67 8.08
C PHE A 764 18.61 33.99 7.64
N SER A 765 19.69 34.39 8.34
CA SER A 765 20.60 35.42 7.85
C SER A 765 21.33 34.96 6.60
N PRO A 766 21.80 35.87 5.73
CA PRO A 766 22.55 35.53 4.51
C PRO A 766 23.81 34.70 4.76
N ASP A 767 24.48 34.85 5.91
CA ASP A 767 25.65 34.10 6.33
C ASP A 767 25.33 32.74 6.99
N SER A 768 24.05 32.36 7.11
CA SER A 768 23.59 31.16 7.80
C SER A 768 23.89 31.07 9.29
N ALA A 769 24.40 32.15 9.90
CA ALA A 769 24.81 32.17 11.31
C ALA A 769 23.64 32.38 12.25
N GLU A 770 22.56 32.95 11.78
CA GLU A 770 21.42 33.32 12.62
C GLU A 770 20.10 32.80 12.07
N LEU A 771 19.24 32.42 13.00
CA LEU A 771 17.85 32.04 12.75
C LEU A 771 16.93 33.15 13.25
N PHE A 772 16.01 33.54 12.40
CA PHE A 772 14.96 34.51 12.70
C PHE A 772 13.60 33.84 12.62
N ALA A 773 12.66 34.30 13.42
CA ALA A 773 11.28 33.93 13.30
C ALA A 773 10.37 35.11 13.67
N PHE A 774 9.30 35.30 12.88
CA PHE A 774 8.28 36.27 13.19
C PHE A 774 6.90 35.67 13.19
N TRP A 775 6.02 36.25 13.96
CA TRP A 775 4.58 35.96 14.00
C TRP A 775 3.85 37.30 14.28
N ASN A 776 2.51 37.28 14.24
CA ASN A 776 1.70 38.52 14.26
C ASN A 776 2.11 39.54 15.32
N ASP A 777 2.56 39.10 16.50
CA ASP A 777 2.83 39.93 17.68
C ASP A 777 4.21 39.62 18.30
N GLY A 778 5.11 38.99 17.54
CA GLY A 778 6.43 38.60 18.02
C GLY A 778 7.48 38.50 16.93
N PHE A 779 8.70 38.66 17.36
CA PHE A 779 9.91 38.50 16.58
C PHE A 779 11.03 37.98 17.48
N SER A 780 11.77 37.02 17.01
CA SER A 780 12.89 36.45 17.71
C SER A 780 14.06 36.19 16.80
N ARG A 781 15.26 36.23 17.40
CA ARG A 781 16.55 36.03 16.76
C ARG A 781 17.43 35.12 17.61
N TRP A 782 18.08 34.14 17.00
CA TRP A 782 18.99 33.22 17.64
C TRP A 782 20.26 33.10 16.83
N HIS A 783 21.41 33.07 17.55
CA HIS A 783 22.68 32.70 16.94
C HIS A 783 22.87 31.18 17.02
N ILE A 784 23.29 30.57 15.92
CA ILE A 784 23.48 29.11 15.81
C ILE A 784 24.92 28.80 16.21
N LEU A 785 25.09 28.23 17.40
CA LEU A 785 26.40 27.83 17.93
C LEU A 785 26.65 26.36 17.60
N SER A 786 27.54 26.09 16.66
CA SER A 786 27.92 24.72 16.24
C SER A 786 29.29 24.39 16.77
N LYS A 787 29.49 24.33 18.11
CA LYS A 787 30.78 23.91 18.72
C LYS A 787 30.91 22.37 18.80
N ASP A 788 29.79 21.65 18.84
CA ASP A 788 29.75 20.18 18.87
C ASP A 788 28.81 19.70 17.73
N PRO A 789 29.29 18.85 16.80
CA PRO A 789 28.44 18.32 15.74
C PRO A 789 27.30 17.48 16.29
N ALA A 790 27.34 17.01 17.53
CA ALA A 790 26.29 16.15 18.08
C ALA A 790 25.06 16.92 18.60
N VAL A 791 25.21 18.13 19.11
CA VAL A 791 24.08 18.93 19.64
C VAL A 791 24.31 20.42 19.39
N PRO A 792 23.78 20.99 18.28
CA PRO A 792 23.80 22.42 18.05
C PRO A 792 23.03 23.16 19.17
N THR A 793 23.58 24.24 19.67
CA THR A 793 22.94 25.10 20.69
C THR A 793 22.53 26.42 20.04
N LEU A 794 21.39 26.94 20.45
CA LEU A 794 20.89 28.24 20.01
C LEU A 794 21.01 29.25 21.14
N GLN A 795 21.70 30.33 20.85
CA GLN A 795 21.82 31.45 21.79
C GLN A 795 20.81 32.54 21.39
N PRO A 796 19.79 32.85 22.22
CA PRO A 796 18.91 33.95 21.93
C PRO A 796 19.67 35.27 21.91
N LEU A 797 19.39 36.08 20.89
CA LEU A 797 19.96 37.39 20.74
C LEU A 797 18.92 38.49 21.02
N PRO A 798 19.38 39.67 21.49
CA PRO A 798 18.48 40.80 21.70
C PRO A 798 17.80 41.23 20.40
N VAL A 799 16.49 41.49 20.46
CA VAL A 799 15.72 42.08 19.36
C VAL A 799 14.76 43.11 19.95
N PHE A 800 14.46 44.17 19.20
CA PHE A 800 13.35 45.03 19.56
C PHE A 800 11.99 44.32 19.27
N LYS A 801 10.95 44.70 19.99
CA LYS A 801 9.60 44.10 19.81
C LYS A 801 8.72 45.03 18.99
N PRO A 802 8.57 44.81 17.68
CA PRO A 802 7.63 45.57 16.87
C PRO A 802 6.19 45.18 17.19
N ALA A 803 5.25 46.11 16.94
CA ALA A 803 3.84 45.91 17.32
C ALA A 803 3.16 44.79 16.48
N ARG A 804 3.45 44.67 15.18
CA ARG A 804 2.97 43.63 14.28
C ARG A 804 3.91 43.48 13.09
N ILE A 805 4.16 42.25 12.65
CA ILE A 805 4.95 41.94 11.44
C ILE A 805 4.12 41.04 10.52
N TYR A 806 4.07 41.38 9.26
CA TYR A 806 3.41 40.61 8.21
C TYR A 806 4.39 39.88 7.27
N SER A 807 5.59 40.45 7.10
CA SER A 807 6.66 39.84 6.32
C SER A 807 8.01 40.26 6.89
N ALA A 808 9.03 39.42 6.73
CA ALA A 808 10.41 39.73 7.09
C ALA A 808 11.35 38.99 6.13
N GLY A 809 12.50 39.60 5.83
CA GLY A 809 13.52 39.02 5.02
C GLY A 809 14.72 39.94 4.86
N PHE A 810 15.79 39.42 4.26
CA PHE A 810 17.01 40.19 4.01
C PHE A 810 17.06 40.72 2.58
N ALA A 811 17.37 42.00 2.43
CA ALA A 811 17.77 42.61 1.18
C ALA A 811 19.26 42.97 1.32
N GLY A 812 20.14 42.10 0.79
CA GLY A 812 21.55 42.13 1.10
C GLY A 812 21.80 41.93 2.62
N GLU A 813 22.47 42.89 3.25
CA GLU A 813 22.73 42.88 4.71
C GLU A 813 21.62 43.59 5.53
N THR A 814 20.60 44.15 4.88
CA THR A 814 19.55 44.87 5.54
C THR A 814 18.34 43.96 5.78
N LEU A 815 17.96 43.77 7.03
CA LEU A 815 16.73 43.14 7.42
C LEU A 815 15.56 44.11 7.14
N VAL A 816 14.57 43.67 6.40
CA VAL A 816 13.38 44.44 6.07
C VAL A 816 12.19 43.81 6.75
N LEU A 817 11.49 44.57 7.58
CA LEU A 817 10.27 44.15 8.24
C LEU A 817 9.07 44.83 7.59
N GLY A 818 8.10 44.05 7.14
CA GLY A 818 6.81 44.53 6.66
C GLY A 818 5.82 44.70 7.82
N MET A 819 5.38 45.93 8.07
CA MET A 819 4.53 46.33 9.19
C MET A 819 3.19 46.87 8.70
N PRO A 820 2.18 47.08 9.58
CA PRO A 820 0.90 47.66 9.15
C PRO A 820 1.01 49.00 8.43
N ASP A 821 1.96 49.81 8.87
CA ASP A 821 2.13 51.21 8.38
C ASP A 821 3.20 51.32 7.31
N GLY A 822 3.96 50.25 7.00
CA GLY A 822 4.99 50.33 5.98
C GLY A 822 6.12 49.29 6.11
N LEU A 823 7.27 49.66 5.56
CA LEU A 823 8.49 48.86 5.66
C LEU A 823 9.48 49.48 6.65
N MET A 824 10.12 48.64 7.46
CA MET A 824 11.19 49.08 8.35
C MET A 824 12.50 48.40 7.96
N PRO A 825 13.38 49.06 7.25
CA PRO A 825 14.71 48.55 6.99
C PRO A 825 15.62 48.69 8.25
N LEU A 826 16.32 47.60 8.57
CA LEU A 826 17.20 47.52 9.73
C LEU A 826 18.56 46.95 9.28
N PRO A 827 19.62 47.73 9.19
CA PRO A 827 20.94 47.18 8.97
C PRO A 827 21.29 46.11 10.01
N ALA A 828 21.96 45.04 9.62
CA ALA A 828 22.28 43.92 10.48
C ALA A 828 22.95 44.32 11.82
N ALA A 829 23.80 45.35 11.79
CA ALA A 829 24.47 45.92 12.97
C ALA A 829 23.50 46.61 13.97
N HIS A 830 22.31 46.98 13.56
CA HIS A 830 21.36 47.78 14.36
C HIS A 830 20.11 47.00 14.79
N ILE A 831 20.00 45.73 14.49
CA ILE A 831 18.81 44.89 14.81
C ILE A 831 18.47 44.93 16.31
N ALA A 832 19.48 45.08 17.17
CA ALA A 832 19.30 45.17 18.62
C ALA A 832 19.06 46.62 19.15
N ALA A 833 19.34 47.61 18.36
CA ALA A 833 19.40 49.03 18.83
C ALA A 833 18.03 49.75 18.88
N GLY A 834 16.99 49.16 18.32
CA GLY A 834 15.65 49.74 18.30
C GLY A 834 15.03 49.89 16.94
N PRO A 835 13.86 50.54 16.82
CA PRO A 835 13.16 50.68 15.58
C PRO A 835 13.94 51.58 14.59
N GLY A 836 14.09 51.10 13.38
CA GLY A 836 14.61 51.88 12.26
C GLY A 836 13.58 52.92 11.78
N GLU A 837 13.96 53.72 10.79
CA GLU A 837 13.05 54.67 10.14
C GLU A 837 11.95 53.89 9.35
N LEU A 838 10.70 54.22 9.61
CA LEU A 838 9.56 53.58 8.94
C LEU A 838 9.33 54.22 7.56
N LEU A 839 9.48 53.48 6.50
CA LEU A 839 9.08 53.90 5.17
C LEU A 839 7.56 53.72 5.01
N ASN A 840 6.83 54.82 5.04
CA ASN A 840 5.37 54.82 4.99
C ASN A 840 4.86 54.47 3.56
N VAL A 841 4.72 53.22 3.30
CA VAL A 841 4.17 52.68 2.04
C VAL A 841 2.79 52.00 2.24
N GLY A 842 2.20 52.20 3.42
CA GLY A 842 0.97 51.56 3.84
C GLY A 842 1.21 50.07 4.18
N TYR A 843 0.15 49.38 4.58
CA TYR A 843 0.15 47.93 4.91
C TYR A 843 0.94 47.13 3.89
N ALA A 844 1.95 46.39 4.31
CA ALA A 844 2.86 45.73 3.41
C ALA A 844 3.15 44.28 3.83
N GLU A 845 2.74 43.34 2.98
CA GLU A 845 3.32 41.99 2.93
C GLU A 845 4.28 41.98 1.75
N GLY A 846 5.57 41.92 2.00
CA GLY A 846 6.61 42.10 0.99
C GLY A 846 7.35 40.81 0.65
N GLN A 847 7.68 40.67 -0.64
CA GLN A 847 8.63 39.69 -1.16
C GLN A 847 9.86 40.40 -1.68
N ILE A 848 11.02 40.02 -1.22
CA ILE A 848 12.30 40.60 -1.61
C ILE A 848 12.85 39.80 -2.80
N SER A 849 13.42 40.48 -3.77
CA SER A 849 14.09 39.82 -4.88
C SER A 849 15.36 39.10 -4.39
N PRO A 850 15.74 37.95 -4.96
CA PRO A 850 16.92 37.20 -4.56
C PRO A 850 18.21 38.00 -4.53
N ASP A 851 18.37 39.01 -5.41
CA ASP A 851 19.52 39.90 -5.41
C ASP A 851 19.38 41.13 -4.46
N GLY A 852 18.28 41.22 -3.75
CA GLY A 852 18.01 42.26 -2.76
C GLY A 852 17.69 43.66 -3.35
N LYS A 853 17.57 43.81 -4.67
CA LYS A 853 17.37 45.10 -5.30
C LYS A 853 15.93 45.63 -5.28
N TRP A 854 14.97 44.71 -5.23
CA TRP A 854 13.54 45.05 -5.32
C TRP A 854 12.72 44.39 -4.20
N ILE A 855 11.63 45.03 -3.88
CA ILE A 855 10.60 44.48 -3.03
C ILE A 855 9.25 44.60 -3.72
N ALA A 856 8.53 43.51 -3.88
CA ALA A 856 7.16 43.48 -4.33
C ALA A 856 6.23 43.46 -3.14
N LEU A 857 5.40 44.49 -2.98
CA LEU A 857 4.47 44.67 -1.88
C LEU A 857 3.06 44.33 -2.31
N ARG A 858 2.36 43.49 -1.59
CA ARG A 858 0.93 43.30 -1.76
C ARG A 858 0.17 43.87 -0.56
N LYS A 859 -0.97 44.49 -0.81
CA LYS A 859 -1.96 44.82 0.24
C LYS A 859 -3.06 43.77 0.23
N ALA A 860 -3.51 43.38 1.42
CA ALA A 860 -4.65 42.47 1.53
C ALA A 860 -5.88 43.07 0.81
N ASN A 861 -6.60 42.26 0.03
CA ASN A 861 -7.80 42.59 -0.72
C ASN A 861 -7.63 43.70 -1.78
N GLN A 862 -6.42 43.90 -2.32
CA GLN A 862 -6.19 44.83 -3.44
C GLN A 862 -5.77 44.10 -4.71
N ARG A 863 -5.99 44.76 -5.84
CA ARG A 863 -5.74 44.28 -7.19
C ARG A 863 -4.47 44.91 -7.80
N TYR A 864 -3.48 45.18 -6.95
CA TYR A 864 -2.20 45.69 -7.43
C TYR A 864 -1.06 45.22 -6.52
N VAL A 865 0.13 45.15 -7.11
CA VAL A 865 1.40 44.91 -6.44
C VAL A 865 2.26 46.18 -6.62
N VAL A 866 2.75 46.75 -5.53
CA VAL A 866 3.65 47.87 -5.51
C VAL A 866 5.08 47.37 -5.56
N VAL A 867 5.90 47.88 -6.49
CA VAL A 867 7.31 47.53 -6.58
C VAL A 867 8.16 48.70 -6.12
N LEU A 868 9.09 48.40 -5.19
CA LEU A 868 10.05 49.37 -4.70
C LEU A 868 11.47 48.93 -5.05
N ALA A 869 12.35 49.90 -5.33
CA ALA A 869 13.80 49.68 -5.28
C ALA A 869 14.30 49.83 -3.84
N VAL A 870 15.33 49.05 -3.49
CA VAL A 870 15.89 49.01 -2.13
C VAL A 870 16.99 50.07 -1.95
N GLU A 871 17.87 50.25 -2.90
CA GLU A 871 18.99 51.22 -2.83
C GLU A 871 19.09 52.04 -4.11
N PRO A 872 18.67 53.33 -4.09
CA PRO A 872 17.98 54.02 -2.99
C PRO A 872 16.50 53.61 -2.89
N TRP A 873 15.95 53.69 -1.67
CA TRP A 873 14.55 53.41 -1.45
C TRP A 873 13.66 54.32 -2.27
N ARG A 874 12.97 53.79 -3.26
CA ARG A 874 12.07 54.55 -4.13
C ARG A 874 10.96 53.68 -4.70
N HIS A 875 9.82 54.26 -4.89
CA HIS A 875 8.74 53.65 -5.64
C HIS A 875 9.11 53.47 -7.13
N LEU A 876 8.93 52.30 -7.67
CA LEU A 876 9.23 52.03 -9.09
C LEU A 876 7.96 51.91 -9.91
N LYS A 877 7.00 51.09 -9.46
CA LYS A 877 5.84 50.73 -10.26
C LYS A 877 4.70 50.22 -9.44
N ASP A 878 3.47 50.55 -9.87
CA ASP A 878 2.25 49.82 -9.46
C ASP A 878 1.85 48.88 -10.61
N LEU A 879 1.72 47.61 -10.29
CA LEU A 879 1.30 46.57 -11.21
C LEU A 879 -0.16 46.24 -10.95
N GLU A 880 -1.04 46.66 -11.86
CA GLU A 880 -2.48 46.39 -11.76
C GLU A 880 -2.78 44.93 -12.10
N CYS A 881 -3.62 44.27 -11.34
CA CYS A 881 -3.97 42.88 -11.47
C CYS A 881 -5.46 42.68 -11.79
N ASP A 882 -5.80 41.61 -12.49
CA ASP A 882 -7.19 41.24 -12.85
C ASP A 882 -8.09 40.93 -11.67
N ALA A 883 -7.51 40.36 -10.59
CA ALA A 883 -8.22 39.99 -9.37
C ALA A 883 -7.36 40.27 -8.12
N HIS A 884 -7.87 39.94 -6.96
CA HIS A 884 -7.11 40.04 -5.71
C HIS A 884 -5.84 39.20 -5.75
N VAL A 885 -4.74 39.77 -5.30
CA VAL A 885 -3.44 39.09 -5.25
C VAL A 885 -3.40 38.10 -4.10
N ALA A 886 -3.18 36.84 -4.43
CA ALA A 886 -3.03 35.73 -3.48
C ALA A 886 -1.58 35.55 -3.03
N ALA A 887 -0.62 35.64 -4.00
CA ALA A 887 0.80 35.52 -3.75
C ALA A 887 1.60 36.29 -4.82
N ALA A 888 2.82 36.66 -4.46
CA ALA A 888 3.80 37.16 -5.42
C ALA A 888 5.17 36.57 -5.07
N ALA A 889 6.01 36.28 -6.05
CA ALA A 889 7.36 35.78 -5.83
C ALA A 889 8.26 36.16 -7.00
N PHE A 890 9.49 36.57 -6.71
CA PHE A 890 10.50 36.75 -7.74
C PHE A 890 11.08 35.41 -8.19
N SER A 891 11.40 35.31 -9.46
CA SER A 891 12.19 34.23 -10.01
C SER A 891 13.59 34.24 -9.36
N PRO A 892 14.22 33.09 -9.11
CA PRO A 892 15.59 33.04 -8.60
C PRO A 892 16.63 33.73 -9.49
N ARG A 893 16.32 33.91 -10.75
CA ARG A 893 17.18 34.61 -11.73
C ARG A 893 17.01 36.14 -11.70
N ASN A 894 16.08 36.64 -10.93
CA ASN A 894 15.68 38.07 -10.91
C ASN A 894 15.16 38.61 -12.24
N ASP A 895 14.82 37.76 -13.19
CA ASP A 895 14.33 38.17 -14.51
C ASP A 895 12.80 38.39 -14.55
N GLU A 896 12.07 37.77 -13.61
CA GLU A 896 10.62 37.82 -13.57
C GLU A 896 10.07 37.97 -12.14
N LEU A 897 8.97 38.70 -12.03
CA LEU A 897 8.09 38.67 -10.87
C LEU A 897 6.81 37.91 -11.24
N VAL A 898 6.52 36.84 -10.54
CA VAL A 898 5.31 36.06 -10.73
C VAL A 898 4.26 36.49 -9.74
N ILE A 899 3.10 36.92 -10.25
CA ILE A 899 1.96 37.41 -9.46
C ILE A 899 0.81 36.40 -9.60
N ALA A 900 0.42 35.78 -8.51
CA ALA A 900 -0.74 34.91 -8.45
C ALA A 900 -1.95 35.68 -7.93
N THR A 901 -3.00 35.75 -8.73
CA THR A 901 -4.30 36.29 -8.32
C THR A 901 -5.31 35.18 -8.10
N PHE A 902 -6.53 35.49 -7.69
CA PHE A 902 -7.57 34.45 -7.53
C PHE A 902 -8.05 33.87 -8.87
N SER A 903 -7.75 34.54 -10.01
CA SER A 903 -8.20 34.13 -11.35
C SER A 903 -7.09 33.83 -12.33
N SER A 904 -5.86 34.27 -12.05
CA SER A 904 -4.74 34.12 -12.99
C SER A 904 -3.37 34.09 -12.32
N LEU A 905 -2.39 33.69 -13.11
CA LEU A 905 -0.98 33.79 -12.79
C LEU A 905 -0.29 34.60 -13.87
N SER A 906 0.27 35.75 -13.50
CA SER A 906 0.94 36.67 -14.41
C SER A 906 2.45 36.68 -14.19
N PHE A 907 3.22 36.69 -15.27
CA PHE A 907 4.66 36.82 -15.25
C PHE A 907 5.02 38.21 -15.72
N VAL A 908 5.72 38.95 -14.89
CA VAL A 908 6.12 40.34 -15.15
C VAL A 908 7.64 40.37 -15.30
N ASP A 909 8.13 40.83 -16.43
CA ASP A 909 9.54 41.02 -16.70
C ASP A 909 10.11 42.17 -15.84
N THR A 910 11.16 41.87 -15.07
CA THR A 910 11.72 42.84 -14.09
C THR A 910 12.56 43.95 -14.72
N ALA A 911 13.00 43.83 -15.96
CA ALA A 911 13.72 44.89 -16.65
C ALA A 911 12.75 45.97 -17.16
N THR A 912 11.57 45.60 -17.59
CA THR A 912 10.58 46.49 -18.19
C THR A 912 9.36 46.76 -17.29
N TRP A 913 9.14 45.95 -16.27
CA TRP A 913 7.94 45.94 -15.41
C TRP A 913 6.65 45.84 -16.22
N LYS A 914 6.68 45.07 -17.32
CA LYS A 914 5.51 44.75 -18.13
C LYS A 914 5.17 43.29 -17.99
N GLU A 915 3.89 43.00 -18.07
CA GLU A 915 3.43 41.62 -18.13
C GLU A 915 3.87 40.99 -19.46
N ASP A 916 4.61 39.88 -19.37
CA ASP A 916 5.06 39.08 -20.51
C ASP A 916 4.02 38.02 -20.90
N ARG A 917 3.49 37.31 -19.92
CA ARG A 917 2.52 36.26 -20.13
C ARG A 917 1.59 36.07 -18.93
N ARG A 918 0.38 35.59 -19.22
CA ARG A 918 -0.65 35.31 -18.21
C ARG A 918 -1.31 33.97 -18.48
N PHE A 919 -1.56 33.19 -17.42
CA PHE A 919 -2.28 31.93 -17.48
C PHE A 919 -3.53 31.98 -16.59
N PRO A 920 -4.71 31.56 -17.10
CA PRO A 920 -5.91 31.50 -16.29
C PRO A 920 -5.77 30.31 -15.30
N VAL A 921 -5.99 30.59 -14.03
CA VAL A 921 -5.96 29.57 -12.96
C VAL A 921 -6.80 30.07 -11.78
N THR A 922 -7.62 29.21 -11.23
CA THR A 922 -8.40 29.53 -10.03
C THR A 922 -7.56 29.22 -8.79
N LEU A 923 -7.27 30.24 -8.01
CA LEU A 923 -6.48 30.14 -6.78
C LEU A 923 -7.27 30.70 -5.59
N ASP A 924 -6.80 30.38 -4.39
CA ASP A 924 -7.35 30.88 -3.14
C ASP A 924 -6.31 31.71 -2.37
N ARG A 925 -6.72 32.28 -1.24
CA ARG A 925 -5.84 33.07 -0.36
C ARG A 925 -4.64 32.33 0.21
N ASN A 926 -4.61 30.98 0.13
CA ASN A 926 -3.51 30.15 0.60
C ASN A 926 -2.53 29.80 -0.52
N ALA A 927 -2.70 30.36 -1.72
CA ALA A 927 -1.78 30.14 -2.83
C ALA A 927 -0.35 30.59 -2.45
N ARG A 928 0.62 29.78 -2.85
CA ARG A 928 2.05 30.05 -2.64
C ARG A 928 2.84 29.60 -3.85
N LEU A 929 3.97 30.29 -4.06
CA LEU A 929 4.93 30.00 -5.11
C LEU A 929 6.26 29.63 -4.45
N VAL A 930 6.82 28.48 -4.79
CA VAL A 930 8.13 28.04 -4.30
C VAL A 930 8.99 27.69 -5.50
N PHE A 931 10.08 28.43 -5.69
CA PHE A 931 10.97 28.23 -6.82
C PHE A 931 12.16 27.35 -6.46
N PRO A 932 12.52 26.36 -7.29
CA PRO A 932 13.88 25.83 -7.34
C PRO A 932 14.89 26.90 -7.77
N PRO A 933 16.18 26.80 -7.38
CA PRO A 933 17.18 27.82 -7.71
C PRO A 933 17.42 28.05 -9.20
N ASP A 934 17.09 27.05 -10.04
CA ASP A 934 17.23 27.14 -11.50
C ASP A 934 16.21 28.09 -12.17
N GLY A 935 15.09 28.37 -11.50
CA GLY A 935 14.01 29.22 -11.99
C GLY A 935 13.31 28.73 -13.26
N ARG A 936 13.58 27.47 -13.69
CA ARG A 936 12.94 26.88 -14.88
C ARG A 936 11.55 26.32 -14.59
N SER A 937 11.29 26.07 -13.33
CA SER A 937 10.01 25.58 -12.83
C SER A 937 9.66 26.23 -11.51
N PHE A 938 8.43 26.07 -11.06
CA PHE A 938 8.01 26.49 -9.73
C PHE A 938 6.88 25.61 -9.21
N TRP A 939 6.83 25.45 -7.91
CA TRP A 939 5.73 24.83 -7.23
C TRP A 939 4.62 25.84 -7.04
N LEU A 940 3.45 25.55 -7.59
CA LEU A 940 2.23 26.27 -7.34
C LEU A 940 1.43 25.48 -6.29
N VAL A 941 1.30 26.07 -5.10
CA VAL A 941 0.46 25.55 -4.03
C VAL A 941 -0.89 26.25 -4.12
N HIS A 942 -1.98 25.50 -4.14
CA HIS A 942 -3.33 26.05 -4.11
C HIS A 942 -4.23 25.21 -3.20
N GLY A 943 -5.13 25.90 -2.47
CA GLY A 943 -5.81 25.23 -1.38
C GLY A 943 -4.86 24.82 -0.25
N ALA A 944 -5.38 24.15 0.74
CA ALA A 944 -4.59 23.68 1.87
C ALA A 944 -3.85 22.36 1.60
N ARG A 945 -4.07 21.71 0.44
CA ARG A 945 -3.70 20.31 0.24
C ARG A 945 -3.16 19.94 -1.15
N HIS A 946 -3.07 20.90 -2.07
CA HIS A 946 -2.66 20.64 -3.45
C HIS A 946 -1.43 21.43 -3.83
N ALA A 947 -0.48 20.78 -4.48
CA ALA A 947 0.72 21.40 -5.01
C ALA A 947 1.11 20.74 -6.34
N VAL A 948 1.52 21.55 -7.31
CA VAL A 948 1.95 21.09 -8.64
C VAL A 948 3.23 21.82 -9.02
N LEU A 949 4.27 21.08 -9.39
CA LEU A 949 5.42 21.65 -10.08
C LEU A 949 5.02 21.99 -11.52
N ARG A 950 5.19 23.24 -11.91
CA ARG A 950 4.89 23.72 -13.25
C ARG A 950 6.12 24.22 -13.95
N ASP A 951 6.14 24.06 -15.24
CA ASP A 951 7.12 24.72 -16.09
C ASP A 951 6.91 26.24 -16.05
N ALA A 952 7.99 27.01 -15.83
CA ALA A 952 7.88 28.45 -15.69
C ALA A 952 7.53 29.14 -17.01
N ARG A 953 7.84 28.55 -18.17
CA ARG A 953 7.59 29.11 -19.48
C ARG A 953 6.26 28.70 -20.09
N THR A 954 5.95 27.38 -20.08
CA THR A 954 4.75 26.83 -20.73
C THR A 954 3.58 26.67 -19.79
N PHE A 955 3.80 26.76 -18.47
CA PHE A 955 2.83 26.51 -17.40
C PHE A 955 2.32 25.06 -17.37
N GLU A 956 2.90 24.17 -18.15
CA GLU A 956 2.52 22.75 -18.13
C GLU A 956 2.81 22.09 -16.78
N PRO A 957 1.94 21.19 -16.31
CA PRO A 957 2.18 20.48 -15.08
C PRO A 957 3.28 19.43 -15.27
N ARG A 958 4.39 19.58 -14.54
CA ARG A 958 5.51 18.62 -14.54
C ARG A 958 5.28 17.49 -13.53
N LEU A 959 4.95 17.84 -12.28
CA LEU A 959 4.72 16.89 -11.20
C LEU A 959 3.67 17.42 -10.22
N PRO A 960 2.45 16.89 -10.20
CA PRO A 960 1.53 17.05 -9.08
C PRO A 960 2.02 16.23 -7.87
N LEU A 961 1.97 16.80 -6.67
CA LEU A 961 2.21 16.02 -5.45
C LEU A 961 0.93 15.28 -5.01
N PRO A 962 1.08 14.17 -4.26
CA PRO A 962 -0.04 13.56 -3.54
C PRO A 962 -0.77 14.58 -2.66
N VAL A 963 -2.09 14.39 -2.49
CA VAL A 963 -2.93 15.29 -1.68
C VAL A 963 -2.40 15.35 -0.24
N GLY A 964 -2.28 16.55 0.31
CA GLY A 964 -1.73 16.77 1.65
C GLY A 964 -0.22 17.00 1.70
N MET A 965 0.51 16.78 0.60
CA MET A 965 1.93 17.07 0.49
C MET A 965 2.14 18.49 -0.07
N ILE A 966 2.71 19.37 0.76
CA ILE A 966 2.89 20.78 0.42
C ILE A 966 4.39 21.14 0.45
N PRO A 967 4.97 21.60 -0.65
CA PRO A 967 6.35 22.04 -0.67
C PRO A 967 6.50 23.32 0.17
N LEU A 968 7.50 23.35 1.03
CA LEU A 968 7.82 24.48 1.89
C LEU A 968 8.96 25.32 1.32
N ALA A 969 10.04 24.67 0.93
CA ALA A 969 11.25 25.29 0.39
C ALA A 969 12.06 24.32 -0.45
N VAL A 970 12.89 24.83 -1.35
CA VAL A 970 13.95 24.10 -2.04
C VAL A 970 15.30 24.59 -1.51
N SER A 971 16.25 23.69 -1.32
CA SER A 971 17.59 24.06 -0.87
C SER A 971 18.32 24.94 -1.90
N PRO A 972 19.25 25.80 -1.48
CA PRO A 972 19.96 26.71 -2.39
C PRO A 972 20.73 26.01 -3.51
N ASP A 973 21.20 24.80 -3.28
CA ASP A 973 21.86 23.93 -4.27
C ASP A 973 20.87 23.19 -5.20
N GLY A 974 19.56 23.34 -4.98
CA GLY A 974 18.50 22.67 -5.75
C GLY A 974 18.36 21.16 -5.50
N ARG A 975 19.15 20.59 -4.57
CA ARG A 975 19.23 19.14 -4.36
C ARG A 975 18.19 18.61 -3.40
N ARG A 976 17.63 19.47 -2.55
CA ARG A 976 16.68 19.04 -1.51
C ARG A 976 15.37 19.82 -1.61
N LEU A 977 14.27 19.12 -1.42
CA LEU A 977 12.92 19.68 -1.36
C LEU A 977 12.32 19.37 0.01
N ALA A 978 11.95 20.37 0.77
CA ALA A 978 11.23 20.23 2.02
C ALA A 978 9.72 20.21 1.78
N ILE A 979 9.04 19.20 2.29
CA ILE A 979 7.61 18.98 2.11
C ILE A 979 6.94 18.82 3.49
N SER A 980 5.86 19.54 3.71
CA SER A 980 4.93 19.28 4.81
C SER A 980 3.90 18.26 4.38
N VAL A 981 3.71 17.20 5.19
CA VAL A 981 2.71 16.16 4.94
C VAL A 981 1.58 16.32 5.95
N ASP A 982 0.36 16.55 5.45
CA ASP A 982 -0.87 16.80 6.21
C ASP A 982 -0.73 17.89 7.32
N GLY A 983 0.23 18.80 7.15
CA GLY A 983 0.54 19.86 8.10
C GLY A 983 1.11 19.37 9.44
N ARG A 984 1.56 18.13 9.53
CA ARG A 984 2.05 17.52 10.78
C ARG A 984 3.47 17.00 10.68
N ARG A 985 3.84 16.41 9.56
CA ARG A 985 5.13 15.78 9.32
C ARG A 985 5.95 16.65 8.36
N LEU A 986 7.26 16.66 8.56
CA LEU A 986 8.20 17.34 7.69
C LEU A 986 9.11 16.31 7.02
N GLN A 987 9.13 16.31 5.71
CA GLN A 987 9.98 15.45 4.89
C GLN A 987 10.97 16.30 4.10
N VAL A 988 12.21 15.85 4.02
CA VAL A 988 13.23 16.39 3.10
C VAL A 988 13.56 15.33 2.07
N TRP A 989 13.26 15.64 0.82
CA TRP A 989 13.46 14.77 -0.34
C TRP A 989 14.76 15.11 -1.05
N ASP A 990 15.56 14.10 -1.39
CA ASP A 990 16.67 14.24 -2.33
C ASP A 990 16.09 14.37 -3.74
N TRP A 991 16.02 15.61 -4.23
CA TRP A 991 15.40 15.92 -5.51
C TRP A 991 16.16 15.34 -6.70
N VAL A 992 17.51 15.26 -6.60
CA VAL A 992 18.35 14.67 -7.64
C VAL A 992 18.07 13.18 -7.75
N LEU A 993 17.94 12.51 -6.63
CA LEU A 993 17.62 11.08 -6.59
C LEU A 993 16.19 10.81 -7.08
N VAL A 994 15.20 11.64 -6.69
CA VAL A 994 13.84 11.56 -7.21
C VAL A 994 13.83 11.65 -8.74
N ARG A 995 14.53 12.68 -9.31
CA ARG A 995 14.64 12.85 -10.77
C ARG A 995 15.32 11.65 -11.43
N SER A 996 16.38 11.11 -10.82
CA SER A 996 17.06 9.91 -11.30
C SER A 996 16.13 8.69 -11.33
N GLN A 997 15.34 8.48 -10.30
CA GLN A 997 14.39 7.37 -10.22
C GLN A 997 13.23 7.53 -11.23
N LEU A 998 12.71 8.75 -11.39
CA LEU A 998 11.71 9.06 -12.42
C LEU A 998 12.27 8.81 -13.83
N ARG A 999 13.55 9.15 -14.07
CA ARG A 999 14.25 8.86 -15.34
C ARG A 999 14.35 7.36 -15.59
N GLY A 1000 14.67 6.57 -14.58
CA GLY A 1000 14.68 5.10 -14.64
C GLY A 1000 13.32 4.50 -14.98
N LEU A 1001 12.22 5.22 -14.65
CA LEU A 1001 10.86 4.86 -15.01
C LEU A 1001 10.39 5.46 -16.35
N LYS A 1002 11.24 6.21 -17.08
CA LYS A 1002 10.91 6.98 -18.29
C LYS A 1002 9.85 8.06 -18.04
N LEU A 1003 9.81 8.60 -16.84
CA LEU A 1003 8.86 9.62 -16.40
C LEU A 1003 9.50 10.99 -16.16
N ASP A 1004 10.80 11.11 -16.29
CA ASP A 1004 11.47 12.42 -16.18
C ASP A 1004 11.05 13.32 -17.34
N TRP A 1005 11.15 14.60 -17.15
CA TRP A 1005 10.88 15.62 -18.16
C TRP A 1005 12.19 16.27 -18.59
N GLU A 1006 12.31 16.59 -19.84
CA GLU A 1006 13.45 17.31 -20.40
C GLU A 1006 13.52 18.72 -19.79
N GLU A 1007 14.76 19.16 -19.50
CA GLU A 1007 15.02 20.49 -18.90
C GLU A 1007 14.97 21.59 -19.93
#